data_305648f2701cf3644c631c2d51e9da90
#
_entry.id   305648f2701cf3644c631c2d51e9da90
#
_cell.length_a   1.000
_cell.length_b   1.000
_cell.length_c   1.000
_cell.angle_alpha   90.00
_cell.angle_beta   90.00
_cell.angle_gamma   90.00
#
_symmetry.space_group_name_H-M   'P 1'
#
loop_
_entity.id
_entity.type
_entity.pdbx_description
1 polymer ?
#
loop_
_entity_poly.entity_id
_entity_poly.type
_entity_poly.pdbx_seq_one_letter_code
_entity_poly.pdbx_strand_id
1 'polypeptide(L)'
;MIQLKNYQKNALETLTEFLKESLIVGPAKAFSAKTSVQNVQYNDQGFGATPFACVRIPTGGGKTLLAAHTVGIAAQHFLFTDAPLVLWFMPTTAIKDQTLDALKKVWHPYRQALDERFNGQVLVLDMADVTTIRPTDLGTKAVIVLGTLATSRVQDTSLRMFYSHNENFEPHFAAMPNGTLDMERIEEGPNAGKVKYSFANLCQAKRPLVIVDEAHNARTKLSLEALARVNPSCVVEFTATPNTSRENGSNVLFSVSASELRAEEMIKLPIILSEHQNWESAVHDAVQTQKKLTELATNEKEYVRPIILFQAESEGKDVTVEVLKNHLIENERIAAEKIAVATGTQRELDGINLFDIACPIEYIITKQALKEGWDCSFAYVFCSVANIASDKDVEQLLGRVLRMPYAKRRFVEQLNNAYAHVSSPSFSMAARQLRDKLVDMGFEEMEVAAYLQPYQESIFPNGTLPQLVREEPLVLELSTAIEQGDLPESIASRANISIDKGVTKLVIRGDITEKDGLDLVALCKEKQDGIAAKDVADAIKFHRLRQEAARSPSQRGVSFKVPQLCIAEQEELVLPDRDFFLEKAQWDLVSIANGHIITAGEFNIEEEAHSFKVDLEGKEVKYAEIRQENLFDLNEVSTSLTEIDLILFLDRHITAKDVIQPKKQEFLRRAVAHLTEARGLPLAALIRSRFILARAVAAKIDGARDKAALNGLSLSLFNNEEFVSVSMENAFSFGPMHEVKDPYRG
;
A
#
# COMPACT_ATOMS: atom_id res chain seq x y z
N MET A 1 -18.29 -30.62 -6.84
CA MET A 1 -19.03 -29.56 -6.12
C MET A 1 -18.20 -29.10 -4.95
N ILE A 2 -17.98 -27.80 -4.78
CA ILE A 2 -17.22 -27.23 -3.62
C ILE A 2 -18.09 -27.39 -2.38
N GLN A 3 -17.53 -27.98 -1.32
CA GLN A 3 -18.21 -28.03 -0.03
C GLN A 3 -18.09 -26.66 0.66
N LEU A 4 -19.23 -26.12 1.08
CA LEU A 4 -19.26 -24.91 1.88
C LEU A 4 -18.60 -25.14 3.24
N LYS A 5 -17.80 -24.17 3.69
CA LYS A 5 -17.23 -24.12 5.03
C LYS A 5 -18.31 -23.86 6.09
N ASN A 6 -17.99 -24.14 7.36
CA ASN A 6 -18.99 -24.02 8.42
C ASN A 6 -19.54 -22.59 8.56
N TYR A 7 -18.68 -21.59 8.57
CA TYR A 7 -19.14 -20.19 8.63
C TYR A 7 -20.01 -19.80 7.44
N GLN A 8 -19.76 -20.38 6.23
CA GLN A 8 -20.56 -20.12 5.04
C GLN A 8 -21.96 -20.71 5.18
N LYS A 9 -22.06 -21.94 5.72
CA LYS A 9 -23.34 -22.56 6.03
C LYS A 9 -24.12 -21.76 7.06
N ASN A 10 -23.47 -21.37 8.15
CA ASN A 10 -24.08 -20.57 9.21
C ASN A 10 -24.58 -19.20 8.69
N ALA A 11 -23.80 -18.53 7.84
CA ALA A 11 -24.22 -17.27 7.21
C ALA A 11 -25.49 -17.44 6.36
N LEU A 12 -25.52 -18.49 5.53
CA LEU A 12 -26.69 -18.79 4.67
C LEU A 12 -27.90 -19.23 5.49
N GLU A 13 -27.70 -19.98 6.56
CA GLU A 13 -28.78 -20.40 7.48
C GLU A 13 -29.38 -19.19 8.21
N THR A 14 -28.54 -18.31 8.77
CA THR A 14 -28.99 -17.06 9.40
C THR A 14 -29.76 -16.18 8.42
N LEU A 15 -29.28 -16.04 7.18
CA LEU A 15 -29.98 -15.29 6.14
C LEU A 15 -31.34 -15.95 5.77
N THR A 16 -31.39 -17.28 5.69
CA THR A 16 -32.59 -18.03 5.44
C THR A 16 -33.66 -17.79 6.51
N GLU A 17 -33.25 -17.86 7.78
CA GLU A 17 -34.16 -17.61 8.90
C GLU A 17 -34.63 -16.16 8.95
N PHE A 18 -33.72 -15.20 8.70
CA PHE A 18 -34.08 -13.78 8.62
C PHE A 18 -35.16 -13.52 7.53
N LEU A 19 -34.94 -14.07 6.34
CA LEU A 19 -35.88 -13.89 5.22
C LEU A 19 -37.27 -14.52 5.53
N LYS A 20 -37.31 -15.75 6.10
CA LYS A 20 -38.54 -16.40 6.51
C LYS A 20 -39.28 -15.61 7.59
N GLU A 21 -38.54 -15.15 8.61
CA GLU A 21 -39.17 -14.45 9.74
C GLU A 21 -39.62 -13.04 9.33
N SER A 22 -38.91 -12.41 8.37
CA SER A 22 -39.31 -11.11 7.82
C SER A 22 -40.74 -11.13 7.19
N LEU A 23 -41.18 -12.27 6.66
CA LEU A 23 -42.54 -12.45 6.15
C LEU A 23 -43.59 -12.45 7.24
N ILE A 24 -43.22 -12.87 8.47
CA ILE A 24 -44.16 -13.09 9.59
C ILE A 24 -44.25 -11.85 10.47
N VAL A 25 -43.09 -11.32 10.89
CA VAL A 25 -43.01 -10.24 11.89
C VAL A 25 -42.46 -8.93 11.35
N GLY A 26 -42.10 -8.89 10.09
CA GLY A 26 -41.45 -7.75 9.43
C GLY A 26 -39.93 -7.73 9.61
N PRO A 27 -39.19 -7.02 8.72
CA PRO A 27 -37.75 -7.12 8.65
C PRO A 27 -37.05 -6.59 9.91
N ALA A 28 -37.54 -5.53 10.52
CA ALA A 28 -36.89 -4.96 11.71
C ALA A 28 -36.88 -5.91 12.92
N LYS A 29 -38.02 -6.58 13.17
CA LYS A 29 -38.11 -7.55 14.29
C LYS A 29 -37.34 -8.83 13.96
N ALA A 30 -37.43 -9.31 12.73
CA ALA A 30 -36.69 -10.47 12.26
C ALA A 30 -35.16 -10.23 12.37
N PHE A 31 -34.70 -9.05 12.00
CA PHE A 31 -33.29 -8.66 12.13
C PHE A 31 -32.84 -8.67 13.59
N SER A 32 -33.58 -8.03 14.49
CA SER A 32 -33.24 -7.99 15.91
C SER A 32 -33.19 -9.38 16.56
N ALA A 33 -33.99 -10.33 16.05
CA ALA A 33 -34.01 -11.71 16.55
C ALA A 33 -32.88 -12.58 15.98
N LYS A 34 -32.36 -12.28 14.79
CA LYS A 34 -31.44 -13.16 14.05
C LYS A 34 -30.01 -12.61 13.91
N THR A 35 -29.81 -11.29 14.11
CA THR A 35 -28.45 -10.74 13.98
C THR A 35 -27.48 -11.38 14.97
N SER A 36 -26.30 -11.78 14.46
CA SER A 36 -25.19 -12.28 15.27
C SER A 36 -24.38 -11.13 15.90
N VAL A 37 -24.65 -9.88 15.51
CA VAL A 37 -23.87 -8.70 15.95
C VAL A 37 -24.64 -7.94 17.02
N GLN A 38 -23.99 -7.72 18.17
CA GLN A 38 -24.59 -7.00 19.30
C GLN A 38 -24.73 -5.49 19.01
N ASN A 39 -25.77 -4.88 19.57
CA ASN A 39 -26.03 -3.44 19.53
C ASN A 39 -26.21 -2.81 18.14
N VAL A 40 -26.52 -3.60 17.12
CA VAL A 40 -26.88 -3.09 15.78
C VAL A 40 -28.39 -2.92 15.70
N GLN A 41 -28.86 -1.71 15.41
CA GLN A 41 -30.27 -1.43 15.15
C GLN A 41 -30.54 -1.54 13.64
N TYR A 42 -31.71 -2.13 13.31
CA TYR A 42 -32.16 -2.19 11.94
C TYR A 42 -32.45 -0.78 11.40
N ASN A 43 -31.90 -0.48 10.22
CA ASN A 43 -32.20 0.75 9.48
C ASN A 43 -32.88 0.36 8.18
N ASP A 44 -34.10 0.80 7.96
CA ASP A 44 -34.87 0.45 6.76
C ASP A 44 -34.36 1.15 5.48
N GLN A 45 -33.43 2.10 5.61
CA GLN A 45 -32.81 2.85 4.49
C GLN A 45 -33.82 3.49 3.53
N GLY A 46 -35.08 3.72 3.98
CA GLY A 46 -36.16 4.20 3.15
C GLY A 46 -36.87 3.12 2.32
N PHE A 47 -36.53 1.83 2.51
CA PHE A 47 -37.19 0.71 1.83
C PHE A 47 -38.43 0.16 2.56
N GLY A 48 -38.73 0.68 3.75
CA GLY A 48 -39.93 0.32 4.52
C GLY A 48 -39.96 -1.16 4.89
N ALA A 49 -40.95 -1.89 4.36
CA ALA A 49 -41.15 -3.31 4.67
C ALA A 49 -40.22 -4.27 3.87
N THR A 50 -39.38 -3.76 2.97
CA THR A 50 -38.46 -4.61 2.19
C THR A 50 -37.28 -5.05 3.06
N PRO A 51 -37.03 -6.38 3.21
CA PRO A 51 -35.89 -6.86 3.96
C PRO A 51 -34.54 -6.37 3.35
N PHE A 52 -33.70 -5.84 4.21
CA PHE A 52 -32.39 -5.34 3.84
C PHE A 52 -31.35 -5.86 4.83
N ALA A 53 -30.50 -6.79 4.39
CA ALA A 53 -29.50 -7.42 5.24
C ALA A 53 -28.09 -7.27 4.65
N CYS A 54 -27.09 -7.21 5.52
CA CYS A 54 -25.69 -7.20 5.18
C CYS A 54 -24.99 -8.43 5.81
N VAL A 55 -24.24 -9.16 5.01
CA VAL A 55 -23.37 -10.26 5.46
C VAL A 55 -21.94 -9.78 5.37
N ARG A 56 -21.29 -9.61 6.53
CA ARG A 56 -19.90 -9.19 6.64
C ARG A 56 -18.99 -10.40 6.56
N ILE A 57 -18.13 -10.43 5.56
CA ILE A 57 -17.11 -11.47 5.38
C ILE A 57 -15.80 -10.80 4.90
N PRO A 58 -14.67 -11.00 5.58
CA PRO A 58 -13.40 -10.45 5.15
C PRO A 58 -13.01 -10.91 3.74
N THR A 59 -12.09 -10.21 3.12
CA THR A 59 -11.58 -10.55 1.79
C THR A 59 -11.01 -11.97 1.78
N GLY A 60 -11.30 -12.74 0.72
CA GLY A 60 -10.91 -14.15 0.63
C GLY A 60 -11.92 -15.14 1.21
N GLY A 61 -12.95 -14.70 1.94
CA GLY A 61 -13.94 -15.58 2.58
C GLY A 61 -15.05 -16.10 1.66
N GLY A 62 -15.02 -15.85 0.34
CA GLY A 62 -15.98 -16.43 -0.62
C GLY A 62 -17.32 -15.70 -0.72
N LYS A 63 -17.35 -14.37 -0.53
CA LYS A 63 -18.55 -13.52 -0.66
C LYS A 63 -19.38 -13.81 -1.91
N THR A 64 -18.74 -13.85 -3.07
CA THR A 64 -19.41 -14.05 -4.36
C THR A 64 -20.06 -15.46 -4.49
N LEU A 65 -19.44 -16.48 -3.88
CA LEU A 65 -20.05 -17.83 -3.81
C LEU A 65 -21.32 -17.82 -2.95
N LEU A 66 -21.26 -17.16 -1.80
CA LEU A 66 -22.44 -17.02 -0.93
C LEU A 66 -23.55 -16.20 -1.59
N ALA A 67 -23.18 -15.16 -2.34
CA ALA A 67 -24.14 -14.38 -3.14
C ALA A 67 -24.86 -15.27 -4.17
N ALA A 68 -24.15 -16.20 -4.82
CA ALA A 68 -24.80 -17.17 -5.74
C ALA A 68 -25.79 -18.10 -5.00
N HIS A 69 -25.41 -18.63 -3.82
CA HIS A 69 -26.33 -19.44 -3.00
C HIS A 69 -27.52 -18.64 -2.49
N THR A 70 -27.36 -17.35 -2.20
CA THR A 70 -28.42 -16.44 -1.73
C THR A 70 -29.55 -16.35 -2.73
N VAL A 71 -29.25 -16.40 -4.03
CA VAL A 71 -30.32 -16.41 -5.08
C VAL A 71 -31.30 -17.58 -4.89
N GLY A 72 -30.76 -18.78 -4.67
CA GLY A 72 -31.57 -19.98 -4.43
C GLY A 72 -32.37 -19.90 -3.13
N ILE A 73 -31.73 -19.41 -2.05
CA ILE A 73 -32.36 -19.23 -0.73
C ILE A 73 -33.52 -18.23 -0.81
N ALA A 74 -33.29 -17.06 -1.38
CA ALA A 74 -34.34 -16.05 -1.52
C ALA A 74 -35.49 -16.53 -2.39
N ALA A 75 -35.19 -17.19 -3.52
CA ALA A 75 -36.21 -17.76 -4.40
C ALA A 75 -37.09 -18.79 -3.70
N GLN A 76 -36.52 -19.68 -2.90
CA GLN A 76 -37.22 -20.76 -2.23
C GLN A 76 -38.00 -20.31 -0.98
N HIS A 77 -37.38 -19.47 -0.15
CA HIS A 77 -37.88 -19.21 1.21
C HIS A 77 -38.53 -17.85 1.40
N PHE A 78 -38.38 -16.95 0.42
CA PHE A 78 -38.94 -15.60 0.50
C PHE A 78 -39.82 -15.23 -0.69
N LEU A 79 -39.32 -15.48 -1.91
CA LEU A 79 -40.08 -15.13 -3.15
C LEU A 79 -41.05 -16.20 -3.58
N PHE A 80 -40.90 -17.44 -3.16
CA PHE A 80 -41.68 -18.62 -3.52
C PHE A 80 -41.82 -18.78 -5.05
N THR A 81 -40.69 -18.66 -5.76
CA THR A 81 -40.64 -18.75 -7.22
C THR A 81 -39.44 -19.57 -7.68
N ASP A 82 -39.61 -20.30 -8.79
CA ASP A 82 -38.51 -20.98 -9.48
C ASP A 82 -37.89 -20.14 -10.61
N ALA A 83 -38.44 -18.95 -10.86
CA ALA A 83 -38.01 -18.04 -11.91
C ALA A 83 -37.80 -16.60 -11.38
N PRO A 84 -36.88 -16.38 -10.42
CA PRO A 84 -36.62 -15.06 -9.88
C PRO A 84 -35.92 -14.15 -10.89
N LEU A 85 -36.23 -12.84 -10.84
CA LEU A 85 -35.40 -11.80 -11.44
C LEU A 85 -34.41 -11.30 -10.38
N VAL A 86 -33.15 -11.28 -10.71
CA VAL A 86 -32.05 -10.88 -9.81
C VAL A 86 -31.25 -9.78 -10.46
N LEU A 87 -31.03 -8.68 -9.72
CA LEU A 87 -30.06 -7.65 -10.05
C LEU A 87 -28.85 -7.84 -9.14
N TRP A 88 -27.69 -8.07 -9.73
CA TRP A 88 -26.46 -8.28 -8.99
C TRP A 88 -25.47 -7.17 -9.33
N PHE A 89 -25.26 -6.25 -8.38
CA PHE A 89 -24.40 -5.10 -8.55
C PHE A 89 -23.01 -5.35 -8.03
N MET A 90 -22.03 -5.03 -8.87
CA MET A 90 -20.60 -5.13 -8.61
C MET A 90 -19.96 -3.75 -8.48
N PRO A 91 -18.81 -3.62 -7.76
CA PRO A 91 -18.15 -2.32 -7.57
C PRO A 91 -17.51 -1.76 -8.86
N THR A 92 -16.99 -2.63 -9.72
CA THR A 92 -16.29 -2.26 -10.96
C THR A 92 -16.70 -3.13 -12.14
N THR A 93 -16.51 -2.61 -13.36
CA THR A 93 -16.78 -3.34 -14.60
C THR A 93 -15.91 -4.60 -14.70
N ALA A 94 -14.65 -4.54 -14.31
CA ALA A 94 -13.77 -5.70 -14.36
C ALA A 94 -14.24 -6.88 -13.49
N ILE A 95 -14.65 -6.60 -12.23
CA ILE A 95 -15.20 -7.63 -11.34
C ILE A 95 -16.54 -8.14 -11.88
N LYS A 96 -17.37 -7.26 -12.45
CA LYS A 96 -18.63 -7.65 -13.11
C LYS A 96 -18.37 -8.63 -14.25
N ASP A 97 -17.44 -8.31 -15.16
CA ASP A 97 -17.13 -9.14 -16.33
C ASP A 97 -16.58 -10.51 -15.91
N GLN A 98 -15.69 -10.54 -14.93
CA GLN A 98 -15.17 -11.80 -14.35
C GLN A 98 -16.29 -12.65 -13.74
N THR A 99 -17.19 -12.05 -12.98
CA THR A 99 -18.30 -12.77 -12.34
C THR A 99 -19.31 -13.24 -13.39
N LEU A 100 -19.55 -12.42 -14.42
CA LEU A 100 -20.39 -12.79 -15.57
C LEU A 100 -19.83 -14.03 -16.29
N ASP A 101 -18.54 -14.04 -16.57
CA ASP A 101 -17.86 -15.18 -17.20
C ASP A 101 -17.90 -16.43 -16.33
N ALA A 102 -17.68 -16.28 -15.02
CA ALA A 102 -17.75 -17.37 -14.06
C ALA A 102 -19.17 -17.98 -14.02
N LEU A 103 -20.20 -17.16 -13.99
CA LEU A 103 -21.60 -17.60 -13.97
C LEU A 103 -22.07 -18.21 -15.30
N LYS A 104 -21.44 -17.88 -16.43
CA LYS A 104 -21.70 -18.51 -17.73
C LYS A 104 -21.06 -19.89 -17.88
N LYS A 105 -20.00 -20.20 -17.12
CA LYS A 105 -19.28 -21.49 -17.18
C LYS A 105 -19.95 -22.54 -16.29
N VAL A 106 -20.56 -23.57 -16.88
CA VAL A 106 -21.34 -24.61 -16.18
C VAL A 106 -20.53 -25.34 -15.09
N TRP A 107 -19.23 -25.49 -15.29
CA TRP A 107 -18.34 -26.14 -14.32
C TRP A 107 -17.90 -25.25 -13.18
N HIS A 108 -18.14 -23.92 -13.28
CA HIS A 108 -17.71 -22.97 -12.25
C HIS A 108 -18.60 -23.06 -11.00
N PRO A 109 -18.04 -23.01 -9.77
CA PRO A 109 -18.81 -23.16 -8.52
C PRO A 109 -19.97 -22.21 -8.37
N TYR A 110 -19.83 -20.96 -8.83
CA TYR A 110 -20.94 -19.97 -8.76
C TYR A 110 -22.11 -20.40 -9.64
N ARG A 111 -21.84 -20.92 -10.82
CA ARG A 111 -22.87 -21.44 -11.71
C ARG A 111 -23.50 -22.72 -11.14
N GLN A 112 -22.70 -23.62 -10.60
CA GLN A 112 -23.19 -24.86 -9.99
C GLN A 112 -24.16 -24.58 -8.82
N ALA A 113 -23.87 -23.55 -7.99
CA ALA A 113 -24.76 -23.13 -6.92
C ALA A 113 -26.18 -22.71 -7.42
N LEU A 114 -26.23 -22.08 -8.59
CA LEU A 114 -27.48 -21.72 -9.23
C LEU A 114 -28.18 -22.94 -9.90
N ASP A 115 -27.40 -23.74 -10.64
CA ASP A 115 -27.93 -24.91 -11.39
C ASP A 115 -28.52 -25.96 -10.46
N GLU A 116 -27.95 -26.14 -9.27
CA GLU A 116 -28.47 -27.06 -8.24
C GLU A 116 -29.90 -26.69 -7.84
N ARG A 117 -30.17 -25.39 -7.68
CA ARG A 117 -31.50 -24.92 -7.27
C ARG A 117 -32.49 -24.83 -8.44
N PHE A 118 -32.03 -24.40 -9.61
CA PHE A 118 -32.87 -24.07 -10.75
C PHE A 118 -32.81 -25.13 -11.87
N ASN A 119 -32.22 -26.31 -11.62
CA ASN A 119 -32.12 -27.41 -12.60
C ASN A 119 -31.53 -26.96 -13.95
N GLY A 120 -30.55 -26.06 -13.92
CA GLY A 120 -29.93 -25.49 -15.12
C GLY A 120 -30.75 -24.42 -15.84
N GLN A 121 -31.99 -24.14 -15.38
CA GLN A 121 -32.83 -23.07 -15.94
C GLN A 121 -32.37 -21.70 -15.43
N VAL A 122 -31.18 -21.27 -15.87
CA VAL A 122 -30.55 -20.02 -15.46
C VAL A 122 -30.12 -19.23 -16.70
N LEU A 123 -30.55 -17.97 -16.77
CA LEU A 123 -30.14 -17.01 -17.79
C LEU A 123 -29.31 -15.93 -17.14
N VAL A 124 -28.03 -15.80 -17.56
CA VAL A 124 -27.09 -14.80 -17.03
C VAL A 124 -26.77 -13.77 -18.08
N LEU A 125 -27.04 -12.50 -17.79
CA LEU A 125 -26.93 -11.37 -18.71
C LEU A 125 -26.10 -10.24 -18.12
N ASP A 126 -25.40 -9.51 -19.00
CA ASP A 126 -24.93 -8.16 -18.68
C ASP A 126 -26.09 -7.18 -18.68
N MET A 127 -26.02 -6.12 -17.89
CA MET A 127 -26.98 -5.01 -17.90
C MET A 127 -27.12 -4.39 -19.31
N ALA A 128 -26.10 -4.47 -20.14
CA ALA A 128 -26.14 -4.01 -21.53
C ALA A 128 -27.07 -4.87 -22.42
N ASP A 129 -27.31 -6.12 -22.04
CA ASP A 129 -28.07 -7.09 -22.86
C ASP A 129 -29.52 -7.28 -22.39
N VAL A 130 -30.02 -6.49 -21.43
CA VAL A 130 -31.34 -6.68 -20.81
C VAL A 130 -32.49 -6.59 -21.81
N THR A 131 -32.33 -5.92 -22.95
CA THR A 131 -33.32 -5.83 -24.01
C THR A 131 -33.56 -7.15 -24.72
N THR A 132 -32.75 -8.18 -24.47
CA THR A 132 -32.89 -9.51 -25.03
C THR A 132 -33.79 -10.42 -24.18
N ILE A 133 -34.16 -10.00 -22.96
CA ILE A 133 -35.02 -10.76 -22.05
C ILE A 133 -36.41 -10.89 -22.69
N ARG A 134 -36.92 -12.12 -22.74
CA ARG A 134 -38.29 -12.43 -23.23
C ARG A 134 -39.25 -12.63 -22.05
N PRO A 135 -40.55 -12.37 -22.20
CA PRO A 135 -41.53 -12.66 -21.16
C PRO A 135 -41.51 -14.11 -20.68
N THR A 136 -41.24 -15.06 -21.57
CA THR A 136 -41.07 -16.48 -21.25
C THR A 136 -39.88 -16.78 -20.37
N ASP A 137 -38.80 -16.03 -20.50
CA ASP A 137 -37.60 -16.20 -19.66
C ASP A 137 -37.89 -15.85 -18.20
N LEU A 138 -38.66 -14.76 -17.95
CA LEU A 138 -39.08 -14.34 -16.61
C LEU A 138 -40.14 -15.27 -15.98
N GLY A 139 -40.68 -16.20 -16.73
CA GLY A 139 -41.65 -17.20 -16.23
C GLY A 139 -41.07 -18.59 -16.03
N THR A 140 -39.87 -18.86 -16.60
CA THR A 140 -39.30 -20.23 -16.62
C THR A 140 -37.88 -20.34 -16.17
N LYS A 141 -37.17 -19.23 -16.08
CA LYS A 141 -35.72 -19.21 -15.75
C LYS A 141 -35.45 -18.26 -14.60
N ALA A 142 -34.42 -18.58 -13.79
CA ALA A 142 -33.79 -17.61 -12.94
C ALA A 142 -32.98 -16.65 -13.82
N VAL A 143 -33.40 -15.40 -13.91
CA VAL A 143 -32.77 -14.36 -14.73
C VAL A 143 -31.86 -13.53 -13.85
N ILE A 144 -30.54 -13.65 -14.05
CA ILE A 144 -29.50 -12.96 -13.29
C ILE A 144 -28.91 -11.85 -14.17
N VAL A 145 -29.12 -10.60 -13.80
CA VAL A 145 -28.60 -9.44 -14.51
C VAL A 145 -27.47 -8.82 -13.69
N LEU A 146 -26.26 -8.82 -14.25
CA LEU A 146 -25.11 -8.20 -13.63
C LEU A 146 -24.92 -6.77 -14.13
N GLY A 147 -24.64 -5.86 -13.19
CA GLY A 147 -24.38 -4.46 -13.49
C GLY A 147 -23.43 -3.83 -12.49
N THR A 148 -23.01 -2.59 -12.75
CA THR A 148 -22.37 -1.75 -11.74
C THR A 148 -23.39 -0.73 -11.24
N LEU A 149 -23.28 -0.34 -9.99
CA LEU A 149 -24.17 0.72 -9.45
C LEU A 149 -24.02 2.04 -10.21
N ALA A 150 -22.88 2.29 -10.83
CA ALA A 150 -22.66 3.46 -11.67
C ALA A 150 -23.62 3.51 -12.87
N THR A 151 -24.10 2.38 -13.36
CA THR A 151 -25.05 2.31 -14.49
C THR A 151 -26.47 2.72 -14.10
N SER A 152 -26.82 2.60 -12.82
CA SER A 152 -28.15 2.96 -12.27
C SER A 152 -28.15 4.29 -11.51
N ARG A 153 -26.99 4.80 -11.09
CA ARG A 153 -26.84 6.06 -10.34
C ARG A 153 -26.86 7.25 -11.27
N VAL A 154 -28.01 7.83 -11.52
CA VAL A 154 -28.10 9.07 -12.30
C VAL A 154 -29.18 9.99 -11.69
N GLN A 155 -28.93 11.27 -11.68
CA GLN A 155 -29.94 12.30 -11.38
C GLN A 155 -30.84 12.51 -12.60
N ASP A 156 -30.23 12.53 -13.78
CA ASP A 156 -30.98 12.59 -15.06
C ASP A 156 -31.05 11.18 -15.68
N THR A 157 -32.24 10.61 -15.71
CA THR A 157 -32.53 9.26 -16.20
C THR A 157 -32.67 9.19 -17.72
N SER A 158 -32.79 10.33 -18.41
CA SER A 158 -33.13 10.42 -19.83
C SER A 158 -32.10 9.80 -20.77
N LEU A 159 -30.83 9.81 -20.39
CA LEU A 159 -29.70 9.37 -21.23
C LEU A 159 -29.18 7.94 -20.91
N ARG A 160 -29.80 7.21 -19.98
CA ARG A 160 -29.30 5.89 -19.58
C ARG A 160 -30.21 4.77 -20.09
N MET A 161 -29.60 3.74 -20.70
CA MET A 161 -30.28 2.58 -21.25
C MET A 161 -31.18 1.87 -20.23
N PHE A 162 -30.82 1.85 -18.97
CA PHE A 162 -31.61 1.28 -17.87
C PHE A 162 -32.99 1.94 -17.72
N TYR A 163 -33.08 3.24 -17.95
CA TYR A 163 -34.31 4.04 -17.82
C TYR A 163 -34.90 4.41 -19.18
N SER A 164 -34.20 4.17 -20.30
CA SER A 164 -34.70 4.55 -21.63
C SER A 164 -35.84 3.69 -22.08
N HIS A 165 -36.77 4.30 -22.83
CA HIS A 165 -37.85 3.58 -23.52
C HIS A 165 -37.28 2.67 -24.61
N ASN A 166 -37.70 1.41 -24.66
CA ASN A 166 -37.30 0.46 -25.68
C ASN A 166 -38.48 -0.49 -26.02
N GLU A 167 -38.85 -0.54 -27.26
CA GLU A 167 -39.96 -1.34 -27.78
C GLU A 167 -39.80 -2.85 -27.50
N ASN A 168 -38.57 -3.34 -27.33
CA ASN A 168 -38.34 -4.76 -27.00
C ASN A 168 -38.97 -5.16 -25.66
N PHE A 169 -39.23 -4.20 -24.78
CA PHE A 169 -39.92 -4.46 -23.52
C PHE A 169 -41.45 -4.44 -23.63
N GLU A 170 -42.06 -3.96 -24.73
CA GLU A 170 -43.49 -3.88 -24.89
C GLU A 170 -44.23 -5.21 -24.50
N PRO A 171 -43.77 -6.40 -24.94
CA PRO A 171 -44.42 -7.66 -24.61
C PRO A 171 -44.54 -7.98 -23.12
N HIS A 172 -43.60 -7.40 -22.31
CA HIS A 172 -43.64 -7.57 -20.85
C HIS A 172 -44.75 -6.77 -20.17
N PHE A 173 -45.19 -5.68 -20.80
CA PHE A 173 -46.22 -4.78 -20.28
C PHE A 173 -47.61 -5.08 -20.84
N ALA A 174 -47.74 -5.83 -21.94
CA ALA A 174 -48.98 -6.11 -22.62
C ALA A 174 -50.05 -6.84 -21.74
N ALA A 175 -49.57 -7.64 -20.77
CA ALA A 175 -50.44 -8.39 -19.85
C ALA A 175 -50.61 -7.70 -18.49
N MET A 176 -50.03 -6.51 -18.27
CA MET A 176 -50.14 -5.82 -17.00
C MET A 176 -51.44 -5.00 -16.89
N PRO A 177 -52.14 -5.05 -15.74
CA PRO A 177 -53.30 -4.21 -15.52
C PRO A 177 -52.94 -2.72 -15.54
N ASN A 178 -53.69 -1.92 -16.28
CA ASN A 178 -53.49 -0.47 -16.31
C ASN A 178 -53.73 0.14 -14.92
N GLY A 179 -52.74 0.86 -14.39
CA GLY A 179 -52.88 1.72 -13.22
C GLY A 179 -52.51 1.11 -11.85
N THR A 180 -51.94 -0.08 -11.79
CA THR A 180 -51.62 -0.76 -10.52
C THR A 180 -50.23 -0.42 -9.91
N LEU A 181 -49.36 0.23 -10.64
CA LEU A 181 -48.02 0.56 -10.20
C LEU A 181 -47.63 2.01 -10.57
N ASP A 182 -46.84 2.65 -9.70
CA ASP A 182 -46.29 3.97 -9.93
C ASP A 182 -45.08 3.89 -10.89
N MET A 183 -45.40 3.65 -12.19
CA MET A 183 -44.40 3.50 -13.26
C MET A 183 -44.09 4.82 -13.93
N GLU A 184 -42.81 5.00 -14.31
CA GLU A 184 -42.42 6.15 -15.15
C GLU A 184 -43.23 6.14 -16.47
N ARG A 185 -43.68 7.35 -16.86
CA ARG A 185 -44.40 7.58 -18.09
C ARG A 185 -43.56 8.38 -19.07
N ILE A 186 -43.91 8.27 -20.34
CA ILE A 186 -43.28 9.10 -21.38
C ILE A 186 -43.75 10.54 -21.17
N GLU A 187 -42.82 11.46 -21.02
CA GLU A 187 -43.10 12.87 -20.71
C GLU A 187 -43.49 13.68 -21.93
N GLU A 188 -42.86 13.40 -23.09
CA GLU A 188 -43.01 14.22 -24.31
C GLU A 188 -43.30 13.36 -25.54
N GLY A 189 -43.83 14.00 -26.60
CA GLY A 189 -44.06 13.40 -27.90
C GLY A 189 -45.43 12.75 -28.06
N PRO A 190 -45.69 12.02 -29.19
CA PRO A 190 -46.99 11.46 -29.51
C PRO A 190 -47.48 10.34 -28.56
N ASN A 191 -46.56 9.80 -27.74
CA ASN A 191 -46.84 8.77 -26.74
C ASN A 191 -46.84 9.31 -25.32
N ALA A 192 -46.80 10.65 -25.08
CA ALA A 192 -46.82 11.26 -23.77
C ALA A 192 -47.98 10.70 -22.90
N GLY A 193 -47.68 10.43 -21.62
CA GLY A 193 -48.62 9.85 -20.68
C GLY A 193 -48.75 8.32 -20.70
N LYS A 194 -48.24 7.65 -21.73
CA LYS A 194 -48.19 6.17 -21.75
C LYS A 194 -47.05 5.65 -20.84
N VAL A 195 -47.21 4.42 -20.35
CA VAL A 195 -46.13 3.76 -19.57
C VAL A 195 -44.87 3.64 -20.41
N LYS A 196 -43.76 4.02 -19.84
CA LYS A 196 -42.44 3.93 -20.46
C LYS A 196 -41.97 2.48 -20.43
N TYR A 197 -41.78 1.86 -21.59
CA TYR A 197 -41.26 0.50 -21.69
C TYR A 197 -39.75 0.50 -21.42
N SER A 198 -39.35 0.53 -20.13
CA SER A 198 -37.99 0.56 -19.68
C SER A 198 -37.67 -0.64 -18.80
N PHE A 199 -36.38 -0.98 -18.67
CA PHE A 199 -35.97 -2.03 -17.76
C PHE A 199 -36.23 -1.65 -16.29
N ALA A 200 -36.11 -0.36 -15.94
CA ALA A 200 -36.44 0.16 -14.62
C ALA A 200 -37.93 -0.13 -14.28
N ASN A 201 -38.87 0.18 -15.19
CA ASN A 201 -40.30 -0.13 -15.00
C ASN A 201 -40.57 -1.63 -14.95
N LEU A 202 -39.84 -2.44 -15.73
CA LEU A 202 -39.92 -3.90 -15.64
C LEU A 202 -39.46 -4.40 -14.27
N CYS A 203 -38.40 -3.88 -13.73
CA CYS A 203 -37.94 -4.16 -12.36
C CYS A 203 -38.97 -3.72 -11.32
N GLN A 204 -39.57 -2.52 -11.46
CA GLN A 204 -40.63 -2.01 -10.60
C GLN A 204 -41.80 -3.00 -10.52
N ALA A 205 -42.19 -3.60 -11.66
CA ALA A 205 -43.27 -4.55 -11.73
C ALA A 205 -42.92 -5.95 -11.21
N LYS A 206 -41.68 -6.40 -11.45
CA LYS A 206 -41.22 -7.77 -11.11
C LYS A 206 -40.59 -7.89 -9.73
N ARG A 207 -40.28 -6.78 -9.10
CA ARG A 207 -39.68 -6.71 -7.76
C ARG A 207 -38.48 -7.65 -7.60
N PRO A 208 -37.34 -7.34 -8.22
CA PRO A 208 -36.18 -8.24 -8.23
C PRO A 208 -35.59 -8.46 -6.83
N LEU A 209 -34.93 -9.60 -6.64
CA LEU A 209 -33.91 -9.73 -5.61
C LEU A 209 -32.74 -8.83 -6.00
N VAL A 210 -32.23 -8.01 -5.09
CA VAL A 210 -31.02 -7.19 -5.29
C VAL A 210 -29.89 -7.72 -4.45
N ILE A 211 -28.77 -8.02 -5.08
CA ILE A 211 -27.51 -8.38 -4.44
C ILE A 211 -26.50 -7.26 -4.72
N VAL A 212 -25.80 -6.79 -3.68
CA VAL A 212 -24.75 -5.78 -3.79
C VAL A 212 -23.45 -6.36 -3.23
N ASP A 213 -22.48 -6.59 -4.12
CA ASP A 213 -21.15 -7.05 -3.74
C ASP A 213 -20.23 -5.85 -3.48
N GLU A 214 -19.34 -5.96 -2.46
CA GLU A 214 -18.50 -4.87 -1.93
C GLU A 214 -19.30 -3.58 -1.65
N ALA A 215 -20.36 -3.72 -0.88
CA ALA A 215 -21.39 -2.70 -0.64
C ALA A 215 -20.86 -1.41 0.02
N HIS A 216 -19.66 -1.42 0.64
CA HIS A 216 -19.06 -0.21 1.20
C HIS A 216 -18.85 0.90 0.16
N ASN A 217 -18.66 0.56 -1.10
CA ASN A 217 -18.57 1.51 -2.22
C ASN A 217 -19.96 2.00 -2.71
N ALA A 218 -21.04 1.43 -2.20
CA ALA A 218 -22.41 1.60 -2.69
C ALA A 218 -23.30 2.47 -1.79
N ARG A 219 -22.83 2.87 -0.60
CA ARG A 219 -23.61 3.52 0.45
C ARG A 219 -23.65 5.05 0.33
N THR A 220 -23.97 5.56 -0.86
CA THR A 220 -24.30 6.98 -1.04
C THR A 220 -25.82 7.15 -1.14
N LYS A 221 -26.35 8.32 -0.79
CA LYS A 221 -27.76 8.65 -0.92
C LYS A 221 -28.28 8.35 -2.32
N LEU A 222 -27.52 8.74 -3.36
CA LEU A 222 -27.86 8.48 -4.75
C LEU A 222 -27.93 6.97 -5.09
N SER A 223 -27.12 6.15 -4.44
CA SER A 223 -27.16 4.70 -4.64
C SER A 223 -28.38 4.07 -4.03
N LEU A 224 -28.74 4.48 -2.81
CA LEU A 224 -29.94 3.99 -2.14
C LEU A 224 -31.21 4.40 -2.90
N GLU A 225 -31.26 5.63 -3.41
CA GLU A 225 -32.34 6.10 -4.28
C GLU A 225 -32.43 5.27 -5.57
N ALA A 226 -31.29 4.94 -6.21
CA ALA A 226 -31.27 4.11 -7.41
C ALA A 226 -31.77 2.69 -7.13
N LEU A 227 -31.41 2.11 -5.98
CA LEU A 227 -31.93 0.81 -5.53
C LEU A 227 -33.44 0.87 -5.20
N ALA A 228 -33.91 1.96 -4.59
CA ALA A 228 -35.33 2.13 -4.28
C ALA A 228 -36.20 2.23 -5.55
N ARG A 229 -35.69 2.86 -6.62
CA ARG A 229 -36.39 2.98 -7.91
C ARG A 229 -36.75 1.64 -8.57
N VAL A 230 -35.99 0.57 -8.29
CA VAL A 230 -36.31 -0.77 -8.86
C VAL A 230 -37.27 -1.57 -8.00
N ASN A 231 -37.77 -1.01 -6.89
CA ASN A 231 -38.75 -1.64 -6.00
C ASN A 231 -38.34 -3.09 -5.61
N PRO A 232 -37.18 -3.29 -4.98
CA PRO A 232 -36.63 -4.63 -4.70
C PRO A 232 -37.59 -5.42 -3.79
N SER A 233 -37.65 -6.73 -3.97
CA SER A 233 -38.33 -7.63 -3.05
C SER A 233 -37.52 -7.81 -1.75
N CYS A 234 -36.20 -7.92 -1.86
CA CYS A 234 -35.27 -7.87 -0.76
C CYS A 234 -33.87 -7.40 -1.27
N VAL A 235 -33.05 -6.88 -0.38
CA VAL A 235 -31.69 -6.44 -0.67
C VAL A 235 -30.74 -7.20 0.24
N VAL A 236 -29.71 -7.83 -0.35
CA VAL A 236 -28.66 -8.51 0.40
C VAL A 236 -27.30 -7.96 -0.02
N GLU A 237 -26.59 -7.42 0.94
CA GLU A 237 -25.25 -6.87 0.78
C GLU A 237 -24.19 -7.84 1.27
N PHE A 238 -23.09 -7.90 0.53
CA PHE A 238 -21.86 -8.58 0.93
C PHE A 238 -20.72 -7.56 0.99
N THR A 239 -20.02 -7.48 2.10
CA THR A 239 -18.87 -6.57 2.25
C THR A 239 -17.90 -7.07 3.31
N ALA A 240 -16.62 -6.69 3.20
CA ALA A 240 -15.65 -6.87 4.27
C ALA A 240 -15.77 -5.77 5.33
N THR A 241 -16.10 -4.55 4.90
CA THR A 241 -16.12 -3.32 5.71
C THR A 241 -17.49 -2.65 5.63
N PRO A 242 -18.47 -3.08 6.48
CA PRO A 242 -19.80 -2.48 6.50
C PRO A 242 -19.73 -1.04 6.99
N ASN A 243 -20.65 -0.22 6.52
CA ASN A 243 -20.77 1.17 6.98
C ASN A 243 -21.35 1.21 8.41
N THR A 244 -20.66 1.92 9.31
CA THR A 244 -21.04 2.05 10.73
C THR A 244 -21.72 3.38 11.06
N SER A 245 -21.99 4.24 10.04
CA SER A 245 -22.64 5.54 10.28
C SER A 245 -24.08 5.39 10.79
N ARG A 246 -24.55 6.33 11.60
CA ARG A 246 -25.94 6.32 12.14
C ARG A 246 -26.99 6.48 11.05
N GLU A 247 -26.70 7.24 10.00
CA GLU A 247 -27.69 7.58 8.96
C GLU A 247 -27.80 6.46 7.91
N ASN A 248 -26.66 5.93 7.44
CA ASN A 248 -26.59 4.97 6.33
C ASN A 248 -25.88 3.67 6.74
N GLY A 249 -25.94 3.30 8.01
CA GLY A 249 -25.28 2.11 8.55
C GLY A 249 -25.78 0.81 7.90
N SER A 250 -24.89 -0.16 7.75
CA SER A 250 -25.22 -1.47 7.21
C SER A 250 -25.98 -2.31 8.24
N ASN A 251 -27.04 -2.99 7.81
CA ASN A 251 -27.77 -3.96 8.63
C ASN A 251 -26.97 -5.27 8.71
N VAL A 252 -25.93 -5.30 9.53
CA VAL A 252 -25.06 -6.48 9.66
C VAL A 252 -25.81 -7.60 10.35
N LEU A 253 -26.32 -8.52 9.56
CA LEU A 253 -27.06 -9.69 10.03
C LEU A 253 -26.12 -10.78 10.55
N PHE A 254 -25.03 -11.01 9.83
CA PHE A 254 -24.02 -12.01 10.15
C PHE A 254 -22.63 -11.47 9.90
N SER A 255 -21.70 -11.77 10.81
CA SER A 255 -20.32 -11.30 10.70
C SER A 255 -19.36 -12.46 10.92
N VAL A 256 -18.41 -12.62 10.01
CA VAL A 256 -17.33 -13.59 10.08
C VAL A 256 -16.04 -12.86 10.46
N SER A 257 -15.31 -13.37 11.44
CA SER A 257 -14.00 -12.87 11.83
C SER A 257 -12.88 -13.46 10.97
N ALA A 258 -11.74 -12.77 10.93
CA ALA A 258 -10.56 -13.31 10.25
C ALA A 258 -10.01 -14.57 10.96
N SER A 259 -10.20 -14.68 12.26
CA SER A 259 -9.83 -15.89 13.02
C SER A 259 -10.65 -17.11 12.59
N GLU A 260 -11.95 -16.93 12.27
CA GLU A 260 -12.77 -18.00 11.71
C GLU A 260 -12.31 -18.38 10.30
N LEU A 261 -11.94 -17.41 9.45
CA LEU A 261 -11.39 -17.70 8.12
C LEU A 261 -10.06 -18.46 8.21
N ARG A 262 -9.21 -18.10 9.19
CA ARG A 262 -7.95 -18.83 9.46
C ARG A 262 -8.22 -20.24 9.96
N ALA A 263 -9.15 -20.41 10.88
CA ALA A 263 -9.54 -21.73 11.42
C ALA A 263 -10.11 -22.65 10.35
N GLU A 264 -10.79 -22.11 9.35
CA GLU A 264 -11.34 -22.83 8.21
C GLU A 264 -10.37 -22.89 7.01
N GLU A 265 -9.09 -22.47 7.20
CA GLU A 265 -8.02 -22.59 6.20
C GLU A 265 -8.27 -21.84 4.89
N MET A 266 -8.97 -20.71 4.98
CA MET A 266 -9.31 -19.88 3.82
C MET A 266 -8.22 -18.89 3.45
N ILE A 267 -7.37 -18.51 4.41
CA ILE A 267 -6.36 -17.44 4.26
C ILE A 267 -4.99 -17.89 4.76
N LYS A 268 -3.96 -17.36 4.12
CA LYS A 268 -2.55 -17.51 4.51
C LYS A 268 -2.21 -16.48 5.58
N LEU A 269 -1.98 -16.94 6.79
CA LEU A 269 -1.47 -16.17 7.91
C LEU A 269 -0.49 -17.05 8.72
N PRO A 270 0.57 -16.46 9.24
CA PRO A 270 0.93 -15.04 9.27
C PRO A 270 1.41 -14.46 7.94
N ILE A 271 1.48 -13.12 7.89
CA ILE A 271 2.20 -12.40 6.85
C ILE A 271 3.62 -12.13 7.35
N ILE A 272 4.60 -12.51 6.57
CA ILE A 272 6.00 -12.18 6.81
C ILE A 272 6.34 -10.95 5.99
N LEU A 273 6.51 -9.82 6.69
CA LEU A 273 6.85 -8.54 6.07
C LEU A 273 8.35 -8.30 6.19
N SER A 274 9.01 -8.07 5.07
CA SER A 274 10.41 -7.65 4.99
C SER A 274 10.52 -6.25 4.39
N GLU A 275 11.20 -5.35 5.09
CA GLU A 275 11.43 -3.99 4.67
C GLU A 275 12.85 -3.81 4.19
N HIS A 276 13.03 -3.08 3.10
CA HIS A 276 14.30 -2.88 2.43
C HIS A 276 14.56 -1.39 2.23
N GLN A 277 15.82 -0.99 2.30
CA GLN A 277 16.24 0.40 2.11
C GLN A 277 16.12 0.86 0.65
N ASN A 278 16.10 -0.08 -0.30
CA ASN A 278 15.98 0.19 -1.73
C ASN A 278 15.12 -0.86 -2.42
N TRP A 279 14.54 -0.46 -3.56
CA TRP A 279 13.63 -1.29 -4.30
C TRP A 279 14.32 -2.51 -4.96
N GLU A 280 15.59 -2.39 -5.33
CA GLU A 280 16.34 -3.47 -5.97
C GLU A 280 16.56 -4.65 -5.01
N SER A 281 16.88 -4.36 -3.75
CA SER A 281 16.98 -5.40 -2.71
C SER A 281 15.62 -6.01 -2.40
N ALA A 282 14.55 -5.21 -2.37
CA ALA A 282 13.19 -5.73 -2.18
C ALA A 282 12.79 -6.70 -3.29
N VAL A 283 13.06 -6.36 -4.55
CA VAL A 283 12.79 -7.21 -5.71
C VAL A 283 13.63 -8.49 -5.65
N HIS A 284 14.93 -8.36 -5.35
CA HIS A 284 15.82 -9.52 -5.25
C HIS A 284 15.33 -10.51 -4.20
N ASP A 285 15.06 -10.06 -2.98
CA ASP A 285 14.64 -10.91 -1.87
C ASP A 285 13.25 -11.51 -2.12
N ALA A 286 12.34 -10.77 -2.78
CA ALA A 286 11.06 -11.32 -3.22
C ALA A 286 11.24 -12.48 -4.21
N VAL A 287 12.16 -12.34 -5.18
CA VAL A 287 12.49 -13.40 -6.16
C VAL A 287 13.11 -14.61 -5.46
N GLN A 288 14.03 -14.41 -4.50
CA GLN A 288 14.62 -15.52 -3.74
C GLN A 288 13.56 -16.23 -2.87
N THR A 289 12.67 -15.47 -2.22
CA THR A 289 11.55 -16.01 -1.46
C THR A 289 10.66 -16.90 -2.34
N GLN A 290 10.29 -16.45 -3.54
CA GLN A 290 9.48 -17.21 -4.48
C GLN A 290 10.20 -18.50 -4.93
N LYS A 291 11.48 -18.41 -5.29
CA LYS A 291 12.27 -19.58 -5.69
C LYS A 291 12.29 -20.64 -4.58
N LYS A 292 12.52 -20.21 -3.34
CA LYS A 292 12.50 -21.10 -2.18
C LYS A 292 11.14 -21.74 -1.95
N LEU A 293 10.07 -20.95 -2.05
CA LEU A 293 8.71 -21.48 -1.95
C LEU A 293 8.39 -22.45 -3.09
N THR A 294 8.91 -22.23 -4.29
CA THR A 294 8.76 -23.15 -5.44
C THR A 294 9.46 -24.48 -5.18
N GLU A 295 10.68 -24.45 -4.63
CA GLU A 295 11.38 -25.68 -4.21
C GLU A 295 10.58 -26.45 -3.14
N LEU A 296 10.08 -25.72 -2.13
CA LEU A 296 9.28 -26.32 -1.05
C LEU A 296 7.94 -26.87 -1.57
N ALA A 297 7.32 -26.23 -2.56
CA ALA A 297 6.06 -26.65 -3.16
C ALA A 297 6.16 -28.02 -3.88
N THR A 298 7.36 -28.47 -4.25
CA THR A 298 7.57 -29.82 -4.81
C THR A 298 7.22 -30.94 -3.82
N ASN A 299 7.20 -30.62 -2.51
CA ASN A 299 6.84 -31.58 -1.46
C ASN A 299 5.31 -31.62 -1.20
N GLU A 300 4.53 -30.79 -1.86
CA GLU A 300 3.06 -30.78 -1.74
C GLU A 300 2.43 -31.91 -2.53
N LYS A 301 1.27 -32.40 -2.04
CA LYS A 301 0.47 -33.42 -2.73
C LYS A 301 -0.30 -32.87 -3.91
N GLU A 302 -0.76 -31.63 -3.80
CA GLU A 302 -1.52 -30.91 -4.81
C GLU A 302 -0.61 -29.88 -5.48
N TYR A 303 -0.76 -29.66 -6.77
CA TYR A 303 0.07 -28.73 -7.51
C TYR A 303 -0.08 -27.30 -6.98
N VAL A 304 1.03 -26.70 -6.60
CA VAL A 304 1.13 -25.32 -6.19
C VAL A 304 2.31 -24.65 -6.90
N ARG A 305 2.07 -23.54 -7.54
CA ARG A 305 3.10 -22.69 -8.15
C ARG A 305 3.09 -21.32 -7.47
N PRO A 306 4.04 -21.04 -6.57
CA PRO A 306 4.16 -19.72 -5.95
C PRO A 306 4.41 -18.63 -6.98
N ILE A 307 3.59 -17.58 -6.93
CA ILE A 307 3.61 -16.42 -7.83
C ILE A 307 3.94 -15.17 -7.02
N ILE A 308 4.73 -14.26 -7.59
CA ILE A 308 4.94 -12.92 -7.05
C ILE A 308 4.01 -11.92 -7.72
N LEU A 309 3.44 -11.05 -6.91
CA LEU A 309 2.75 -9.84 -7.36
C LEU A 309 3.64 -8.64 -7.10
N PHE A 310 4.11 -8.00 -8.15
CA PHE A 310 4.84 -6.75 -8.08
C PHE A 310 3.92 -5.56 -8.28
N GLN A 311 4.06 -4.56 -7.42
CA GLN A 311 3.45 -3.25 -7.59
C GLN A 311 4.50 -2.26 -8.06
N ALA A 312 4.40 -1.84 -9.33
CA ALA A 312 5.24 -0.81 -9.93
C ALA A 312 4.64 0.59 -9.71
N GLU A 313 5.47 1.62 -9.85
CA GLU A 313 5.04 3.01 -9.80
C GLU A 313 4.31 3.45 -11.08
N SER A 314 3.60 4.59 -10.97
CA SER A 314 2.94 5.23 -12.10
C SER A 314 3.96 5.84 -13.08
N GLU A 315 3.53 6.11 -14.31
CA GLU A 315 4.36 6.79 -15.31
C GLU A 315 4.86 8.15 -14.81
N GLY A 316 6.12 8.46 -15.12
CA GLY A 316 6.79 9.68 -14.64
C GLY A 316 7.45 9.55 -13.26
N LYS A 317 7.46 8.36 -12.67
CA LYS A 317 8.18 7.99 -11.46
C LYS A 317 9.41 7.15 -11.80
N ASP A 318 10.21 6.83 -10.77
CA ASP A 318 11.51 6.17 -10.93
C ASP A 318 11.39 4.69 -11.34
N VAL A 319 10.44 3.94 -10.78
CA VAL A 319 10.32 2.49 -10.97
C VAL A 319 9.01 2.13 -11.67
N THR A 320 8.96 2.41 -12.97
CA THR A 320 7.81 2.07 -13.82
C THR A 320 7.73 0.57 -14.10
N VAL A 321 6.60 0.13 -14.69
CA VAL A 321 6.41 -1.26 -15.14
C VAL A 321 7.54 -1.73 -16.05
N GLU A 322 7.99 -0.87 -16.96
CA GLU A 322 9.04 -1.20 -17.92
C GLU A 322 10.41 -1.33 -17.24
N VAL A 323 10.74 -0.40 -16.35
CA VAL A 323 11.97 -0.44 -15.54
C VAL A 323 12.01 -1.73 -14.72
N LEU A 324 10.92 -2.07 -14.05
CA LEU A 324 10.82 -3.28 -13.24
C LEU A 324 10.89 -4.56 -14.10
N LYS A 325 10.20 -4.61 -15.24
CA LYS A 325 10.25 -5.75 -16.18
C LYS A 325 11.67 -5.98 -16.70
N ASN A 326 12.34 -4.93 -17.11
CA ASN A 326 13.73 -5.00 -17.58
C ASN A 326 14.66 -5.45 -16.46
N HIS A 327 14.48 -4.95 -15.23
CA HIS A 327 15.26 -5.37 -14.07
C HIS A 327 15.10 -6.88 -13.80
N LEU A 328 13.89 -7.42 -13.84
CA LEU A 328 13.63 -8.84 -13.67
C LEU A 328 14.32 -9.70 -14.75
N ILE A 329 14.32 -9.23 -15.99
CA ILE A 329 14.95 -9.96 -17.10
C ILE A 329 16.48 -9.86 -17.04
N GLU A 330 17.03 -8.66 -16.88
CA GLU A 330 18.46 -8.41 -17.03
C GLU A 330 19.25 -8.71 -15.75
N ASN A 331 18.70 -8.32 -14.59
CA ASN A 331 19.41 -8.41 -13.32
C ASN A 331 19.04 -9.67 -12.52
N GLU A 332 17.77 -10.11 -12.56
CA GLU A 332 17.33 -11.33 -11.89
C GLU A 332 17.36 -12.56 -12.81
N ARG A 333 17.66 -12.37 -14.11
CA ARG A 333 17.76 -13.40 -15.16
C ARG A 333 16.49 -14.26 -15.26
N ILE A 334 15.34 -13.59 -15.15
CA ILE A 334 14.04 -14.25 -15.30
C ILE A 334 13.67 -14.26 -16.77
N ALA A 335 13.28 -15.41 -17.29
CA ALA A 335 12.84 -15.57 -18.66
C ALA A 335 11.55 -14.74 -18.90
N ALA A 336 11.49 -14.01 -20.02
CA ALA A 336 10.39 -13.09 -20.30
C ALA A 336 9.01 -13.76 -20.34
N GLU A 337 8.94 -15.03 -20.76
CA GLU A 337 7.72 -15.84 -20.79
C GLU A 337 7.14 -16.16 -19.39
N LYS A 338 7.93 -16.00 -18.34
CA LYS A 338 7.48 -16.17 -16.95
C LYS A 338 6.88 -14.90 -16.37
N ILE A 339 7.00 -13.77 -17.05
CA ILE A 339 6.57 -12.46 -16.58
C ILE A 339 5.32 -12.03 -17.34
N ALA A 340 4.28 -11.65 -16.63
CA ALA A 340 3.08 -11.05 -17.21
C ALA A 340 2.85 -9.63 -16.66
N VAL A 341 2.38 -8.74 -17.51
CA VAL A 341 1.99 -7.39 -17.13
C VAL A 341 0.49 -7.28 -17.13
N ALA A 342 -0.06 -6.86 -15.99
CA ALA A 342 -1.48 -6.67 -15.79
C ALA A 342 -1.73 -5.24 -15.30
N THR A 343 -2.05 -4.33 -16.24
CA THR A 343 -2.39 -2.92 -15.97
C THR A 343 -3.71 -2.57 -16.64
N GLY A 344 -4.25 -1.36 -16.40
CA GLY A 344 -5.49 -0.94 -17.06
C GLY A 344 -5.44 -0.95 -18.60
N THR A 345 -4.23 -0.88 -19.18
CA THR A 345 -4.00 -0.84 -20.63
C THR A 345 -3.36 -2.12 -21.18
N GLN A 346 -2.54 -2.80 -20.40
CA GLN A 346 -1.86 -4.06 -20.77
C GLN A 346 -2.51 -5.21 -20.01
N ARG A 347 -3.13 -6.14 -20.74
CA ARG A 347 -3.94 -7.24 -20.16
C ARG A 347 -3.37 -8.60 -20.56
N GLU A 348 -2.10 -8.83 -20.26
CA GLU A 348 -1.40 -10.06 -20.66
C GLU A 348 -1.94 -11.32 -19.93
N LEU A 349 -2.78 -11.16 -18.90
CA LEU A 349 -3.42 -12.26 -18.17
C LEU A 349 -4.79 -12.65 -18.70
N ASP A 350 -5.37 -11.89 -19.66
CA ASP A 350 -6.69 -12.19 -20.18
C ASP A 350 -6.72 -13.55 -20.90
N GLY A 351 -7.61 -14.42 -20.47
CA GLY A 351 -7.74 -15.77 -21.01
C GLY A 351 -6.72 -16.79 -20.50
N ILE A 352 -5.77 -16.40 -19.64
CA ILE A 352 -4.78 -17.29 -19.06
C ILE A 352 -5.34 -17.94 -17.79
N ASN A 353 -5.30 -19.27 -17.72
CA ASN A 353 -5.58 -20.01 -16.49
C ASN A 353 -4.31 -20.12 -15.65
N LEU A 354 -4.16 -19.28 -14.62
CA LEU A 354 -3.01 -19.30 -13.72
C LEU A 354 -2.87 -20.59 -12.88
N PHE A 355 -3.91 -21.41 -12.81
CA PHE A 355 -3.88 -22.71 -12.10
C PHE A 355 -3.44 -23.86 -12.99
N ASP A 356 -3.32 -23.65 -14.29
CA ASP A 356 -2.85 -24.65 -15.22
C ASP A 356 -1.38 -24.97 -14.97
N ILE A 357 -1.05 -26.26 -14.93
CA ILE A 357 0.34 -26.73 -14.77
C ILE A 357 1.22 -26.33 -15.96
N ALA A 358 0.65 -26.17 -17.13
CA ALA A 358 1.34 -25.73 -18.34
C ALA A 358 1.56 -24.21 -18.40
N CYS A 359 0.93 -23.44 -17.53
CA CYS A 359 1.10 -21.98 -17.51
C CYS A 359 2.49 -21.61 -16.98
N PRO A 360 3.32 -20.84 -17.73
CA PRO A 360 4.66 -20.50 -17.31
C PRO A 360 4.72 -19.31 -16.33
N ILE A 361 3.64 -18.55 -16.15
CA ILE A 361 3.65 -17.27 -15.42
C ILE A 361 3.92 -17.48 -13.94
N GLU A 362 5.00 -16.89 -13.45
CA GLU A 362 5.42 -16.89 -12.04
C GLU A 362 5.53 -15.47 -11.46
N TYR A 363 5.62 -14.46 -12.31
CA TYR A 363 5.86 -13.06 -11.97
C TYR A 363 4.82 -12.18 -12.63
N ILE A 364 4.06 -11.43 -11.84
CA ILE A 364 3.01 -10.54 -12.34
C ILE A 364 3.32 -9.11 -11.91
N ILE A 365 3.38 -8.18 -12.87
CA ILE A 365 3.62 -6.76 -12.61
C ILE A 365 2.32 -6.00 -12.82
N THR A 366 1.94 -5.18 -11.83
CA THR A 366 0.75 -4.33 -11.89
C THR A 366 1.05 -2.91 -11.38
N LYS A 367 0.25 -1.92 -11.80
CA LYS A 367 0.27 -0.54 -11.27
C LYS A 367 -0.83 -0.34 -10.22
N GLN A 368 -2.03 -0.86 -10.48
CA GLN A 368 -3.22 -0.73 -9.65
C GLN A 368 -4.00 -2.04 -9.67
N ALA A 369 -4.03 -2.72 -8.55
CA ALA A 369 -4.60 -4.06 -8.43
C ALA A 369 -6.10 -4.17 -8.70
N LEU A 370 -6.84 -3.06 -8.62
CA LEU A 370 -8.31 -3.04 -8.56
C LEU A 370 -9.03 -3.23 -9.88
N LYS A 371 -8.40 -2.88 -10.99
CA LYS A 371 -9.10 -2.83 -12.28
C LYS A 371 -9.10 -4.14 -13.04
N GLU A 372 -8.40 -5.15 -12.55
CA GLU A 372 -7.96 -6.26 -13.38
C GLU A 372 -8.62 -7.61 -13.10
N GLY A 373 -9.70 -7.67 -12.35
CA GLY A 373 -10.66 -8.80 -12.27
C GLY A 373 -10.11 -10.25 -12.20
N TRP A 374 -8.80 -10.47 -12.12
CA TRP A 374 -8.22 -11.80 -12.06
C TRP A 374 -8.09 -12.32 -10.63
N ASP A 375 -8.25 -13.63 -10.44
CA ASP A 375 -8.11 -14.32 -9.16
C ASP A 375 -6.93 -15.30 -9.21
N CYS A 376 -6.07 -15.27 -8.18
CA CYS A 376 -4.95 -16.18 -8.09
C CYS A 376 -4.57 -16.48 -6.64
N SER A 377 -5.02 -17.60 -6.12
CA SER A 377 -4.61 -18.08 -4.80
C SER A 377 -3.18 -18.63 -4.78
N PHE A 378 -2.53 -18.79 -5.94
CA PHE A 378 -1.10 -19.11 -6.05
C PHE A 378 -0.19 -17.92 -5.82
N ALA A 379 -0.71 -16.70 -5.69
CA ALA A 379 0.06 -15.56 -5.25
C ALA A 379 0.49 -15.74 -3.78
N TYR A 380 1.78 -15.83 -3.54
CA TYR A 380 2.38 -16.03 -2.22
C TYR A 380 3.19 -14.84 -1.76
N VAL A 381 3.80 -14.15 -2.70
CA VAL A 381 4.71 -13.05 -2.43
C VAL A 381 4.15 -11.77 -3.04
N PHE A 382 4.10 -10.73 -2.24
CA PHE A 382 3.84 -9.36 -2.66
C PHE A 382 5.13 -8.56 -2.59
N CYS A 383 5.44 -7.80 -3.63
CA CYS A 383 6.57 -6.88 -3.63
C CYS A 383 6.13 -5.50 -4.12
N SER A 384 6.21 -4.49 -3.25
CA SER A 384 5.94 -3.10 -3.62
C SER A 384 7.25 -2.33 -3.75
N VAL A 385 7.49 -1.79 -4.95
CA VAL A 385 8.58 -0.85 -5.22
C VAL A 385 8.08 0.60 -5.21
N ALA A 386 6.76 0.79 -5.17
CA ALA A 386 6.15 2.10 -5.01
C ALA A 386 6.24 2.55 -3.55
N ASN A 387 6.51 3.83 -3.33
CA ASN A 387 6.27 4.41 -2.02
C ASN A 387 4.81 4.15 -1.63
N ILE A 388 4.59 3.46 -0.50
CA ILE A 388 3.27 3.07 -0.02
C ILE A 388 2.50 4.34 0.40
N ALA A 389 2.03 5.09 -0.58
CA ALA A 389 1.26 6.32 -0.39
C ALA A 389 -0.21 6.17 -0.77
N SER A 390 -0.59 5.09 -1.47
CA SER A 390 -1.95 4.83 -1.93
C SER A 390 -2.56 3.65 -1.18
N ASP A 391 -3.42 3.99 -0.26
CA ASP A 391 -4.07 3.07 0.68
C ASP A 391 -4.89 1.94 0.02
N LYS A 392 -5.55 2.21 -1.08
CA LYS A 392 -6.49 1.26 -1.70
C LYS A 392 -5.83 0.15 -2.52
N ASP A 393 -4.67 0.42 -3.10
CA ASP A 393 -4.02 -0.54 -4.00
C ASP A 393 -3.34 -1.67 -3.22
N VAL A 394 -2.76 -1.34 -2.06
CA VAL A 394 -2.12 -2.33 -1.16
C VAL A 394 -3.15 -3.29 -0.57
N GLU A 395 -4.32 -2.78 -0.15
CA GLU A 395 -5.41 -3.58 0.39
C GLU A 395 -5.83 -4.71 -0.55
N GLN A 396 -5.97 -4.42 -1.82
CA GLN A 396 -6.50 -5.37 -2.80
C GLN A 396 -5.46 -6.37 -3.28
N LEU A 397 -4.20 -5.94 -3.39
CA LEU A 397 -3.09 -6.84 -3.67
C LEU A 397 -2.87 -7.82 -2.53
N LEU A 398 -2.90 -7.35 -1.27
CA LEU A 398 -2.84 -8.21 -0.10
C LEU A 398 -4.01 -9.19 -0.06
N GLY A 399 -5.23 -8.74 -0.34
CA GLY A 399 -6.41 -9.60 -0.40
C GLY A 399 -6.32 -10.76 -1.39
N ARG A 400 -5.47 -10.65 -2.42
CA ARG A 400 -5.17 -11.73 -3.36
C ARG A 400 -4.10 -12.67 -2.83
N VAL A 401 -3.01 -12.12 -2.27
CA VAL A 401 -1.91 -12.91 -1.70
C VAL A 401 -2.37 -13.72 -0.49
N LEU A 402 -3.33 -13.22 0.28
CA LEU A 402 -3.85 -13.90 1.46
C LEU A 402 -4.71 -15.14 1.14
N ARG A 403 -5.24 -15.30 -0.06
CA ARG A 403 -6.10 -16.45 -0.37
C ARG A 403 -5.33 -17.77 -0.34
N MET A 404 -5.83 -18.73 0.43
CA MET A 404 -5.23 -20.07 0.49
C MET A 404 -5.57 -20.88 -0.77
N PRO A 405 -4.57 -21.50 -1.44
CA PRO A 405 -4.83 -22.42 -2.54
C PRO A 405 -5.78 -23.53 -2.15
N TYR A 406 -6.79 -23.78 -3.00
CA TYR A 406 -7.80 -24.83 -2.81
C TYR A 406 -8.60 -24.70 -1.50
N ALA A 407 -8.51 -23.58 -0.77
CA ALA A 407 -9.09 -23.37 0.55
C ALA A 407 -8.75 -24.51 1.53
N LYS A 408 -7.48 -24.95 1.53
CA LYS A 408 -6.96 -26.04 2.36
C LYS A 408 -5.57 -25.73 2.86
N ARG A 409 -5.29 -26.07 4.12
CA ARG A 409 -3.93 -26.00 4.67
C ARG A 409 -2.94 -26.80 3.84
N ARG A 410 -1.78 -26.23 3.64
CA ARG A 410 -0.66 -26.89 2.95
C ARG A 410 0.12 -27.76 3.91
N PHE A 411 0.69 -28.85 3.39
CA PHE A 411 1.53 -29.76 4.16
C PHE A 411 2.82 -29.06 4.60
N VAL A 412 3.41 -28.27 3.71
CA VAL A 412 4.59 -27.48 3.99
C VAL A 412 4.19 -26.20 4.74
N GLU A 413 4.70 -26.02 5.94
CA GLU A 413 4.29 -24.91 6.84
C GLU A 413 4.50 -23.53 6.21
N GLN A 414 5.61 -23.33 5.51
CA GLN A 414 5.92 -22.06 4.83
C GLN A 414 4.90 -21.69 3.74
N LEU A 415 4.21 -22.66 3.16
CA LEU A 415 3.15 -22.45 2.17
C LEU A 415 1.78 -22.08 2.81
N ASN A 416 1.71 -22.02 4.14
CA ASN A 416 0.54 -21.44 4.84
C ASN A 416 0.70 -19.95 5.17
N ASN A 417 1.88 -19.39 4.89
CA ASN A 417 2.20 -17.98 5.14
C ASN A 417 2.09 -17.16 3.86
N ALA A 418 1.85 -15.87 4.00
CA ALA A 418 2.02 -14.87 2.95
C ALA A 418 3.30 -14.08 3.19
N TYR A 419 3.93 -13.59 2.13
CA TYR A 419 5.20 -12.86 2.19
C TYR A 419 5.04 -11.51 1.53
N ALA A 420 5.56 -10.46 2.17
CA ALA A 420 5.54 -9.11 1.63
C ALA A 420 6.92 -8.47 1.71
N HIS A 421 7.41 -7.95 0.59
CA HIS A 421 8.66 -7.20 0.51
C HIS A 421 8.33 -5.76 0.09
N VAL A 422 8.80 -4.79 0.86
CA VAL A 422 8.49 -3.38 0.60
C VAL A 422 9.76 -2.54 0.66
N SER A 423 9.85 -1.56 -0.24
CA SER A 423 10.87 -0.53 -0.21
C SER A 423 10.28 0.71 0.46
N SER A 424 10.75 1.05 1.67
CA SER A 424 10.25 2.19 2.41
C SER A 424 11.37 2.83 3.25
N PRO A 425 11.46 4.17 3.30
CA PRO A 425 12.47 4.86 4.11
C PRO A 425 12.14 4.89 5.61
N SER A 426 10.99 4.43 6.05
CA SER A 426 10.62 4.42 7.47
C SER A 426 9.84 3.17 7.87
N PHE A 427 10.54 2.30 8.53
CA PHE A 427 10.20 0.99 9.00
C PHE A 427 8.91 0.86 9.85
N SER A 428 8.75 1.66 10.90
CA SER A 428 7.56 1.58 11.76
C SER A 428 6.26 1.96 11.04
N MET A 429 6.37 2.60 9.88
CA MET A 429 5.23 3.05 9.09
C MET A 429 4.69 1.91 8.21
N ALA A 430 5.56 1.11 7.57
CA ALA A 430 5.11 0.01 6.71
C ALA A 430 4.35 -1.08 7.48
N ALA A 431 4.83 -1.48 8.65
CA ALA A 431 4.15 -2.47 9.49
C ALA A 431 2.81 -1.95 10.03
N ARG A 432 2.73 -0.66 10.42
CA ARG A 432 1.47 -0.01 10.83
C ARG A 432 0.49 0.07 9.67
N GLN A 433 0.93 0.53 8.51
CA GLN A 433 0.10 0.61 7.31
C GLN A 433 -0.42 -0.77 6.90
N LEU A 434 0.41 -1.81 6.95
CA LEU A 434 -0.03 -3.17 6.68
C LEU A 434 -1.08 -3.63 7.69
N ARG A 435 -0.88 -3.37 8.98
CA ARG A 435 -1.86 -3.65 10.03
C ARG A 435 -3.17 -2.90 9.77
N ASP A 436 -3.09 -1.57 9.57
CA ASP A 436 -4.26 -0.73 9.36
C ASP A 436 -5.04 -1.18 8.11
N LYS A 437 -4.34 -1.64 7.07
CA LYS A 437 -4.97 -2.23 5.89
C LYS A 437 -5.65 -3.57 6.15
N LEU A 438 -5.08 -4.43 6.95
CA LEU A 438 -5.75 -5.68 7.36
C LEU A 438 -7.03 -5.37 8.14
N VAL A 439 -7.02 -4.36 9.01
CA VAL A 439 -8.21 -3.87 9.71
C VAL A 439 -9.26 -3.35 8.73
N ASP A 440 -8.87 -2.51 7.76
CA ASP A 440 -9.75 -2.00 6.69
C ASP A 440 -10.35 -3.13 5.84
N MET A 441 -9.63 -4.23 5.65
CA MET A 441 -10.12 -5.45 4.99
C MET A 441 -11.07 -6.29 5.85
N GLY A 442 -11.34 -5.84 7.08
CA GLY A 442 -12.25 -6.50 8.00
C GLY A 442 -11.63 -7.63 8.80
N PHE A 443 -10.31 -7.59 9.02
CA PHE A 443 -9.60 -8.61 9.79
C PHE A 443 -9.73 -8.46 11.30
N GLU A 444 -10.16 -7.31 11.81
CA GLU A 444 -10.52 -7.15 13.23
C GLU A 444 -12.05 -7.26 13.40
N GLU A 445 -12.51 -7.75 14.54
CA GLU A 445 -13.93 -7.70 14.86
C GLU A 445 -14.36 -6.23 15.02
N MET A 446 -15.58 -5.92 14.56
CA MET A 446 -16.25 -4.68 14.90
C MET A 446 -16.57 -4.70 16.40
N GLU A 447 -15.62 -4.27 17.22
CA GLU A 447 -15.98 -3.86 18.56
C GLU A 447 -16.68 -2.49 18.47
N VAL A 448 -17.89 -2.45 19.03
CA VAL A 448 -18.65 -1.22 19.21
C VAL A 448 -17.74 -0.20 19.88
N ALA A 449 -17.54 0.93 19.22
CA ALA A 449 -16.74 2.03 19.72
C ALA A 449 -17.28 2.58 21.05
N ALA A 450 -16.85 1.98 22.14
CA ALA A 450 -16.94 2.53 23.47
C ALA A 450 -15.69 2.10 24.22
N TYR A 451 -14.87 3.10 24.56
CA TYR A 451 -13.63 3.05 25.32
C TYR A 451 -12.35 2.68 24.55
N LEU A 452 -11.85 3.61 23.79
CA LEU A 452 -10.43 3.72 23.49
C LEU A 452 -9.88 4.98 24.15
N GLN A 453 -9.29 4.83 25.32
CA GLN A 453 -8.18 5.69 25.70
C GLN A 453 -6.92 5.16 25.03
N PRO A 454 -6.08 6.01 24.42
CA PRO A 454 -4.83 5.56 23.83
C PRO A 454 -3.87 5.13 24.95
N TYR A 455 -3.60 3.85 25.04
CA TYR A 455 -2.51 3.33 25.84
C TYR A 455 -1.22 3.54 25.04
N GLN A 456 -0.44 4.55 25.42
CA GLN A 456 0.91 4.75 24.91
C GLN A 456 1.86 3.83 25.70
N GLU A 457 2.12 2.64 25.18
CA GLU A 457 3.35 1.93 25.51
C GLU A 457 4.49 2.50 24.66
N SER A 458 5.49 3.02 25.34
CA SER A 458 6.76 3.42 24.78
C SER A 458 7.49 2.18 24.24
N ILE A 459 7.56 2.03 22.94
CA ILE A 459 8.18 0.90 22.22
C ILE A 459 9.73 1.02 22.18
N PHE A 460 10.33 1.95 22.89
CA PHE A 460 11.78 2.12 22.91
C PHE A 460 12.38 1.88 24.29
N PRO A 461 12.86 0.67 24.60
CA PRO A 461 13.92 0.52 25.58
C PRO A 461 15.25 0.82 24.86
N ASN A 462 15.83 1.99 25.14
CA ASN A 462 17.21 2.37 24.80
C ASN A 462 17.54 2.54 23.31
N GLY A 463 16.74 3.27 22.55
CA GLY A 463 17.06 3.66 21.19
C GLY A 463 17.84 4.97 21.13
N THR A 464 19.08 4.93 20.74
CA THR A 464 19.83 6.09 20.26
C THR A 464 19.36 6.39 18.84
N LEU A 465 18.49 7.38 18.70
CA LEU A 465 18.31 8.08 17.42
C LEU A 465 19.61 8.80 17.06
N PRO A 466 20.00 8.89 15.76
CA PRO A 466 21.11 9.74 15.36
C PRO A 466 20.84 11.13 15.91
N GLN A 467 21.85 11.71 16.53
CA GLN A 467 21.80 13.03 17.16
C GLN A 467 21.47 14.08 16.09
N LEU A 468 20.19 14.34 15.89
CA LEU A 468 19.75 15.69 15.57
C LEU A 468 20.29 16.55 16.70
N VAL A 469 21.06 17.58 16.37
CA VAL A 469 21.62 18.55 17.31
C VAL A 469 20.53 18.85 18.34
N ARG A 470 20.69 18.35 19.56
CA ARG A 470 19.77 18.65 20.65
C ARG A 470 19.93 20.14 20.89
N GLU A 471 18.89 20.91 20.58
CA GLU A 471 18.76 22.26 21.11
C GLU A 471 18.78 22.13 22.62
N GLU A 472 19.87 22.55 23.23
CA GLU A 472 19.97 22.57 24.70
C GLU A 472 18.92 23.55 25.19
N PRO A 473 18.01 23.12 26.08
CA PRO A 473 17.01 24.03 26.61
C PRO A 473 17.67 25.14 27.45
N LEU A 474 17.07 26.32 27.45
CA LEU A 474 17.44 27.35 28.43
C LEU A 474 17.02 26.90 29.81
N VAL A 475 18.00 26.79 30.72
CA VAL A 475 17.75 26.41 32.12
C VAL A 475 18.05 27.62 32.99
N LEU A 476 17.08 28.08 33.74
CA LEU A 476 17.19 29.19 34.69
C LEU A 476 16.93 28.65 36.10
N GLU A 477 17.80 29.00 37.06
CA GLU A 477 17.62 28.70 38.48
C GLU A 477 17.29 30.01 39.20
N LEU A 478 16.07 30.10 39.78
CA LEU A 478 15.53 31.31 40.38
C LEU A 478 15.31 31.08 41.87
N SER A 479 15.66 32.09 42.68
CA SER A 479 15.43 32.04 44.13
C SER A 479 13.99 32.34 44.51
N THR A 480 13.19 32.85 43.58
CA THR A 480 11.78 33.17 43.77
C THR A 480 10.88 32.11 43.17
N ALA A 481 9.78 31.78 43.84
CA ALA A 481 8.77 30.87 43.28
C ALA A 481 8.01 31.55 42.13
N ILE A 482 8.05 30.89 40.95
CA ILE A 482 7.28 31.26 39.76
C ILE A 482 6.31 30.13 39.46
N GLU A 483 5.07 30.45 39.18
CA GLU A 483 4.05 29.48 38.74
C GLU A 483 3.85 29.56 37.23
N GLN A 484 3.27 28.50 36.66
CA GLN A 484 3.02 28.43 35.19
C GLN A 484 2.16 29.62 34.68
N GLY A 485 1.27 30.12 35.50
CA GLY A 485 0.40 31.28 35.19
C GLY A 485 1.12 32.62 35.18
N ASP A 486 2.31 32.75 35.76
CA ASP A 486 3.12 33.96 35.77
C ASP A 486 3.91 34.13 34.46
N LEU A 487 4.10 33.03 33.70
CA LEU A 487 4.90 33.05 32.49
C LEU A 487 4.17 33.67 31.29
N PRO A 488 4.88 34.42 30.44
CA PRO A 488 4.32 34.92 29.17
C PRO A 488 3.72 33.78 28.34
N GLU A 489 2.62 34.01 27.66
CA GLU A 489 1.87 33.03 26.90
C GLU A 489 2.72 32.31 25.82
N SER A 490 3.68 33.06 25.23
CA SER A 490 4.65 32.53 24.27
C SER A 490 5.65 31.52 24.82
N ILE A 491 5.84 31.51 26.14
CA ILE A 491 6.81 30.67 26.85
C ILE A 491 6.09 29.57 27.64
N ALA A 492 4.93 29.85 28.20
CA ALA A 492 4.22 28.97 29.11
C ALA A 492 3.99 27.55 28.55
N SER A 493 3.70 27.42 27.24
CA SER A 493 3.45 26.12 26.59
C SER A 493 4.70 25.24 26.40
N ARG A 494 5.90 25.83 26.48
CA ARG A 494 7.20 25.17 26.23
C ARG A 494 8.14 25.23 27.42
N ALA A 495 7.65 25.75 28.55
CA ALA A 495 8.37 25.84 29.81
C ALA A 495 7.95 24.73 30.76
N ASN A 496 8.92 24.20 31.50
CA ASN A 496 8.69 23.26 32.60
C ASN A 496 9.29 23.84 33.88
N ILE A 497 8.48 23.92 34.94
CA ILE A 497 8.86 24.46 36.24
C ILE A 497 8.99 23.31 37.22
N SER A 498 10.11 23.24 37.93
CA SER A 498 10.32 22.33 39.05
C SER A 498 10.91 23.09 40.21
N ILE A 499 10.49 22.77 41.46
CA ILE A 499 10.99 23.37 42.66
C ILE A 499 11.75 22.31 43.46
N ASP A 500 13.05 22.56 43.73
CA ASP A 500 13.87 21.69 44.56
C ASP A 500 14.57 22.55 45.63
N LYS A 501 14.39 22.20 46.88
CA LYS A 501 15.02 22.85 48.05
C LYS A 501 14.87 24.37 48.10
N GLY A 502 13.75 24.91 47.60
CA GLY A 502 13.47 26.35 47.61
C GLY A 502 14.03 27.11 46.43
N VAL A 503 14.63 26.45 45.45
CA VAL A 503 15.06 27.00 44.17
C VAL A 503 14.08 26.60 43.08
N THR A 504 13.57 27.57 42.33
CA THR A 504 12.72 27.33 41.19
C THR A 504 13.58 27.12 39.95
N LYS A 505 13.52 25.94 39.37
CA LYS A 505 14.21 25.60 38.13
C LYS A 505 13.23 25.69 36.96
N LEU A 506 13.45 26.66 36.08
CA LEU A 506 12.68 26.90 34.87
C LEU A 506 13.46 26.38 33.65
N VAL A 507 12.90 25.42 32.94
CA VAL A 507 13.48 24.82 31.74
C VAL A 507 12.63 25.19 30.53
N ILE A 508 13.16 25.97 29.58
CA ILE A 508 12.45 26.43 28.39
C ILE A 508 13.06 25.77 27.17
N ARG A 509 12.22 25.13 26.35
CA ARG A 509 12.63 24.46 25.10
C ARG A 509 12.33 25.33 23.88
N GLY A 510 13.20 25.21 22.86
CA GLY A 510 13.11 25.96 21.60
C GLY A 510 13.69 27.37 21.65
N ASP A 511 13.61 28.10 20.54
CA ASP A 511 14.23 29.41 20.36
C ASP A 511 13.65 30.46 21.33
N ILE A 512 14.51 31.26 21.93
CA ILE A 512 14.15 32.40 22.78
C ILE A 512 14.24 33.67 21.95
N THR A 513 13.11 34.31 21.68
CA THR A 513 13.06 35.58 20.97
C THR A 513 13.53 36.73 21.88
N GLU A 514 13.83 37.89 21.28
CA GLU A 514 14.22 39.09 22.06
C GLU A 514 13.09 39.52 22.98
N LYS A 515 11.85 39.43 22.52
CA LYS A 515 10.64 39.74 23.31
C LYS A 515 10.49 38.76 24.47
N ASP A 516 10.64 37.46 24.23
CA ASP A 516 10.59 36.44 25.29
C ASP A 516 11.64 36.71 26.40
N GLY A 517 12.85 37.12 25.97
CA GLY A 517 13.91 37.48 26.89
C GLY A 517 13.61 38.73 27.78
N LEU A 518 13.04 39.78 27.15
CA LEU A 518 12.64 40.98 27.87
C LEU A 518 11.48 40.71 28.83
N ASP A 519 10.50 39.90 28.44
CA ASP A 519 9.36 39.52 29.27
C ASP A 519 9.77 38.69 30.48
N LEU A 520 10.72 37.74 30.31
CA LEU A 520 11.28 36.96 31.43
C LEU A 520 12.07 37.82 32.43
N VAL A 521 12.88 38.76 31.93
CA VAL A 521 13.61 39.67 32.78
C VAL A 521 12.68 40.65 33.56
N ALA A 522 11.58 41.08 32.90
CA ALA A 522 10.54 41.91 33.51
C ALA A 522 9.83 41.14 34.63
N LEU A 523 9.47 39.88 34.39
CA LEU A 523 8.85 39.00 35.38
C LEU A 523 9.75 38.82 36.62
N CYS A 524 11.04 38.59 36.44
CA CYS A 524 11.98 38.44 37.54
C CYS A 524 12.13 39.74 38.36
N LYS A 525 12.08 40.90 37.69
CA LYS A 525 12.09 42.23 38.38
C LYS A 525 10.82 42.48 39.18
N GLU A 526 9.68 42.10 38.64
CA GLU A 526 8.37 42.29 39.31
C GLU A 526 8.27 41.43 40.58
N LYS A 527 8.83 40.23 40.56
CA LYS A 527 8.88 39.30 41.73
C LYS A 527 9.98 39.69 42.75
N GLN A 528 10.61 40.89 42.64
CA GLN A 528 11.62 41.47 43.54
C GLN A 528 12.97 40.70 43.65
N ASP A 529 13.35 39.98 42.64
CA ASP A 529 14.63 39.25 42.63
C ASP A 529 15.68 39.99 41.80
N GLY A 530 16.23 41.09 42.33
CA GLY A 530 17.11 41.99 41.60
C GLY A 530 18.46 41.37 41.18
N ILE A 531 18.92 40.36 41.91
CA ILE A 531 20.15 39.61 41.57
C ILE A 531 19.83 38.63 40.47
N ALA A 532 18.77 37.87 40.59
CA ALA A 532 18.30 36.91 39.59
C ALA A 532 17.94 37.57 38.26
N ALA A 533 17.37 38.77 38.24
CA ALA A 533 17.05 39.47 37.00
C ALA A 533 18.27 39.75 36.12
N LYS A 534 19.42 40.02 36.72
CA LYS A 534 20.70 40.24 35.98
C LYS A 534 21.26 38.90 35.49
N ASP A 535 21.26 37.89 36.34
CA ASP A 535 21.78 36.56 35.99
C ASP A 535 20.92 35.92 34.91
N VAL A 536 19.58 36.13 34.96
CA VAL A 536 18.62 35.72 33.92
C VAL A 536 18.89 36.46 32.61
N ALA A 537 19.13 37.77 32.63
CA ALA A 537 19.46 38.53 31.42
C ALA A 537 20.76 38.05 30.79
N ASP A 538 21.79 37.77 31.60
CA ASP A 538 23.07 37.27 31.14
C ASP A 538 22.95 35.82 30.60
N ALA A 539 22.18 34.94 31.25
CA ALA A 539 21.91 33.59 30.79
C ALA A 539 21.14 33.57 29.46
N ILE A 540 20.13 34.41 29.30
CA ILE A 540 19.37 34.56 28.06
C ILE A 540 20.25 35.08 26.94
N LYS A 541 21.06 36.12 27.23
CA LYS A 541 22.01 36.67 26.26
C LYS A 541 23.04 35.62 25.82
N PHE A 542 23.58 34.85 26.77
CA PHE A 542 24.51 33.78 26.46
C PHE A 542 23.88 32.66 25.64
N HIS A 543 22.68 32.26 25.99
CA HIS A 543 21.89 31.24 25.25
C HIS A 543 21.60 31.70 23.82
N ARG A 544 21.18 32.95 23.62
CA ARG A 544 20.95 33.53 22.28
C ARG A 544 22.22 33.63 21.47
N LEU A 545 23.33 34.07 22.07
CA LEU A 545 24.63 34.08 21.40
C LEU A 545 25.12 32.69 21.00
N ARG A 546 24.79 31.67 21.81
CA ARG A 546 25.08 30.27 21.50
C ARG A 546 24.19 29.76 20.35
N GLN A 547 22.93 30.11 20.35
CA GLN A 547 21.99 29.79 19.24
C GLN A 547 22.44 30.50 17.94
N GLU A 548 22.82 31.77 18.00
CA GLU A 548 23.35 32.51 16.85
C GLU A 548 24.72 31.97 16.37
N ALA A 549 25.59 31.58 17.28
CA ALA A 549 26.88 30.98 16.95
C ALA A 549 26.77 29.57 16.36
N ALA A 550 25.74 28.81 16.76
CA ALA A 550 25.45 27.49 16.22
C ALA A 550 24.84 27.56 14.81
N ARG A 551 24.28 28.69 14.39
CA ARG A 551 23.78 28.90 13.02
C ARG A 551 24.95 29.06 12.05
N SER A 552 24.90 28.27 10.96
CA SER A 552 25.87 28.42 9.86
C SER A 552 25.79 29.83 9.24
N PRO A 553 26.85 30.32 8.58
CA PRO A 553 26.79 31.61 7.87
C PRO A 553 25.59 31.72 6.91
N SER A 554 25.22 30.62 6.26
CA SER A 554 24.04 30.56 5.41
C SER A 554 22.74 30.79 6.17
N GLN A 555 22.59 30.22 7.35
CA GLN A 555 21.40 30.43 8.21
C GLN A 555 21.33 31.85 8.79
N ARG A 556 22.48 32.56 8.83
CA ARG A 556 22.54 33.96 9.21
C ARG A 556 22.29 34.93 8.06
N GLY A 557 22.04 34.44 6.86
CA GLY A 557 21.82 35.28 5.70
C GLY A 557 23.05 35.94 5.12
N VAL A 558 24.27 35.47 5.46
CA VAL A 558 25.52 36.05 5.01
C VAL A 558 25.94 35.45 3.68
N SER A 559 26.06 36.27 2.63
CA SER A 559 26.70 35.88 1.38
C SER A 559 28.21 35.95 1.48
N PHE A 560 28.90 35.09 0.78
CA PHE A 560 30.37 35.08 0.72
C PHE A 560 30.86 34.98 -0.71
N LYS A 561 32.11 35.44 -0.93
CA LYS A 561 32.76 35.38 -2.24
C LYS A 561 34.01 34.51 -2.15
N VAL A 562 34.17 33.63 -3.11
CA VAL A 562 35.35 32.76 -3.24
C VAL A 562 36.05 33.12 -4.55
N PRO A 563 37.37 33.47 -4.51
CA PRO A 563 38.11 33.76 -5.73
C PRO A 563 38.24 32.49 -6.58
N GLN A 564 38.20 32.63 -7.90
CA GLN A 564 38.42 31.54 -8.83
C GLN A 564 39.92 31.39 -9.16
N LEU A 565 40.37 30.14 -9.19
CA LEU A 565 41.65 29.78 -9.79
C LEU A 565 41.41 29.38 -11.24
N CYS A 566 42.16 29.95 -12.18
CA CYS A 566 42.07 29.66 -13.60
C CYS A 566 43.42 29.24 -14.15
N ILE A 567 43.42 28.51 -15.24
CA ILE A 567 44.57 28.20 -16.08
C ILE A 567 44.51 29.00 -17.38
N ALA A 568 45.64 29.30 -17.96
CA ALA A 568 45.66 29.96 -19.29
C ALA A 568 45.75 28.90 -20.39
N GLU A 569 44.68 28.78 -21.18
CA GLU A 569 44.65 27.97 -22.39
C GLU A 569 44.44 28.89 -23.60
N GLN A 570 45.37 28.90 -24.57
CA GLN A 570 45.26 29.65 -25.83
C GLN A 570 44.88 31.14 -25.64
N GLU A 571 45.46 31.79 -24.64
CA GLU A 571 45.21 33.20 -24.27
C GLU A 571 43.84 33.44 -23.56
N GLU A 572 43.03 32.40 -23.28
CA GLU A 572 41.81 32.49 -22.51
C GLU A 572 42.04 31.93 -21.09
N LEU A 573 41.33 32.52 -20.12
CA LEU A 573 41.31 32.00 -18.73
C LEU A 573 40.19 30.96 -18.60
N VAL A 574 40.59 29.69 -18.40
CA VAL A 574 39.66 28.56 -18.28
C VAL A 574 39.69 28.05 -16.85
N LEU A 575 38.54 27.67 -16.33
CA LEU A 575 38.45 27.02 -15.02
C LEU A 575 38.91 25.55 -15.17
N PRO A 576 39.90 25.12 -14.39
CA PRO A 576 40.33 23.74 -14.39
C PRO A 576 39.26 22.87 -13.77
N ASP A 577 39.00 21.75 -14.42
CA ASP A 577 38.10 20.73 -13.90
C ASP A 577 38.86 19.62 -13.14
N ARG A 578 38.09 18.64 -12.63
CA ARG A 578 38.71 17.51 -11.91
C ARG A 578 39.61 16.68 -12.81
N ASP A 579 39.29 16.52 -14.08
CA ASP A 579 40.01 15.66 -15.00
C ASP A 579 41.41 16.25 -15.30
N PHE A 580 41.54 17.57 -15.40
CA PHE A 580 42.81 18.27 -15.50
C PHE A 580 43.76 17.91 -14.32
N PHE A 581 43.24 17.93 -13.08
CA PHE A 581 44.05 17.60 -11.92
C PHE A 581 44.35 16.10 -11.81
N LEU A 582 43.47 15.23 -12.29
CA LEU A 582 43.72 13.79 -12.36
C LEU A 582 44.86 13.45 -13.34
N GLU A 583 44.93 14.11 -14.48
CA GLU A 583 46.03 13.95 -15.43
C GLU A 583 47.39 14.35 -14.79
N LYS A 584 47.42 15.45 -14.05
CA LYS A 584 48.61 15.91 -13.34
C LYS A 584 49.02 14.94 -12.22
N ALA A 585 48.10 14.36 -11.52
CA ALA A 585 48.36 13.42 -10.44
C ALA A 585 48.92 12.07 -10.90
N GLN A 586 48.77 11.73 -12.21
CA GLN A 586 49.10 10.41 -12.77
C GLN A 586 48.47 9.28 -11.95
N TRP A 587 47.18 9.43 -11.61
CA TRP A 587 46.51 8.53 -10.70
C TRP A 587 46.32 7.12 -11.28
N ASP A 588 46.36 6.10 -10.40
CA ASP A 588 46.10 4.72 -10.75
C ASP A 588 45.18 4.09 -9.69
N LEU A 589 44.00 3.72 -10.12
CA LEU A 589 42.96 3.12 -9.27
C LEU A 589 43.48 1.89 -8.50
N VAL A 590 44.32 1.07 -9.14
CA VAL A 590 44.82 -0.17 -8.53
C VAL A 590 45.88 0.12 -7.45
N SER A 591 46.70 1.15 -7.63
CA SER A 591 47.72 1.52 -6.66
C SER A 591 47.15 2.16 -5.39
N ILE A 592 46.06 2.89 -5.51
CA ILE A 592 45.39 3.55 -4.38
C ILE A 592 44.66 2.53 -3.49
N ALA A 593 44.27 1.39 -4.07
CA ALA A 593 43.57 0.30 -3.38
C ALA A 593 44.45 -0.59 -2.49
N ASN A 594 45.72 -0.26 -2.30
CA ASN A 594 46.65 -1.04 -1.45
C ASN A 594 46.32 -0.88 0.03
N GLY A 595 45.45 -1.78 0.55
CA GLY A 595 45.31 -1.98 1.98
C GLY A 595 43.88 -2.21 2.51
N HIS A 596 42.90 -1.40 2.17
CA HIS A 596 41.53 -1.59 2.63
C HIS A 596 40.54 -1.14 1.53
N ILE A 597 40.21 -2.06 0.66
CA ILE A 597 39.45 -1.72 -0.53
C ILE A 597 38.02 -1.25 -0.17
N ILE A 598 37.35 -1.94 0.74
CA ILE A 598 36.04 -1.52 1.26
C ILE A 598 35.96 -1.85 2.75
N THR A 599 35.79 -0.83 3.58
CA THR A 599 35.68 -0.96 5.04
C THR A 599 34.27 -1.34 5.49
N ALA A 600 34.12 -1.77 6.75
CA ALA A 600 32.80 -2.09 7.33
C ALA A 600 31.88 -0.86 7.43
N GLY A 601 32.43 0.36 7.55
CA GLY A 601 31.65 1.60 7.55
C GLY A 601 31.20 2.04 6.15
N GLU A 602 31.86 1.55 5.07
CA GLU A 602 31.49 1.87 3.69
C GLU A 602 30.48 0.87 3.12
N PHE A 603 30.52 -0.38 3.58
CA PHE A 603 29.59 -1.43 3.19
C PHE A 603 29.48 -2.47 4.31
N ASN A 604 28.25 -2.72 4.78
CA ASN A 604 27.92 -3.75 5.75
C ASN A 604 26.65 -4.48 5.34
N ILE A 605 26.60 -5.79 5.58
CA ILE A 605 25.47 -6.65 5.23
C ILE A 605 24.41 -6.66 6.34
N GLU A 606 24.78 -6.35 7.60
CA GLU A 606 23.90 -6.48 8.76
C GLU A 606 22.74 -5.45 8.81
N GLU A 607 22.75 -4.41 7.98
CA GLU A 607 21.74 -3.33 8.01
C GLU A 607 20.59 -3.49 7.00
N GLU A 608 20.45 -4.63 6.31
CA GLU A 608 19.75 -4.64 5.02
C GLU A 608 18.28 -5.10 5.01
N ALA A 609 17.79 -5.82 5.99
CA ALA A 609 16.36 -6.15 6.04
C ALA A 609 15.89 -6.42 7.47
N HIS A 610 14.89 -5.68 7.91
CA HIS A 610 14.11 -6.01 9.08
C HIS A 610 12.90 -6.83 8.65
N SER A 611 12.67 -7.97 9.28
CA SER A 611 11.53 -8.82 8.98
C SER A 611 10.56 -8.86 10.17
N PHE A 612 9.26 -8.82 9.86
CA PHE A 612 8.18 -8.85 10.84
C PHE A 612 7.18 -9.93 10.51
N LYS A 613 6.69 -10.53 11.56
CA LYS A 613 5.52 -11.39 11.50
C LYS A 613 4.28 -10.56 11.82
N VAL A 614 3.36 -10.49 10.90
CA VAL A 614 2.03 -9.92 11.11
C VAL A 614 1.05 -11.08 11.19
N ASP A 615 0.45 -11.28 12.36
CA ASP A 615 -0.43 -12.42 12.64
C ASP A 615 -1.66 -12.01 13.44
N LEU A 616 -2.63 -12.91 13.51
CA LEU A 616 -3.80 -12.79 14.39
C LEU A 616 -3.48 -13.43 15.74
N GLU A 617 -3.57 -12.66 16.81
CA GLU A 617 -3.53 -13.15 18.18
C GLU A 617 -4.92 -12.99 18.82
N GLY A 618 -5.69 -14.07 18.85
CA GLY A 618 -7.10 -14.03 19.17
C GLY A 618 -7.89 -13.31 18.06
N LYS A 619 -8.40 -12.13 18.35
CA LYS A 619 -9.21 -11.30 17.43
C LYS A 619 -8.48 -10.05 16.93
N GLU A 620 -7.26 -9.81 17.40
CA GLU A 620 -6.45 -8.63 17.09
C GLU A 620 -5.34 -8.96 16.07
N VAL A 621 -5.09 -8.03 15.16
CA VAL A 621 -3.93 -8.07 14.27
C VAL A 621 -2.72 -7.52 15.01
N LYS A 622 -1.71 -8.35 15.25
CA LYS A 622 -0.47 -7.96 15.91
C LYS A 622 0.73 -8.17 14.98
N TYR A 623 1.77 -7.39 15.21
CA TYR A 623 3.04 -7.56 14.52
C TYR A 623 4.17 -7.72 15.55
N ALA A 624 5.12 -8.58 15.24
CA ALA A 624 6.31 -8.81 16.03
C ALA A 624 7.53 -8.87 15.12
N GLU A 625 8.62 -8.26 15.54
CA GLU A 625 9.90 -8.38 14.84
C GLU A 625 10.39 -9.82 14.90
N ILE A 626 10.83 -10.36 13.75
CA ILE A 626 11.41 -11.68 13.66
C ILE A 626 12.91 -11.52 13.43
N ARG A 627 13.73 -12.17 14.25
CA ARG A 627 15.14 -12.35 13.90
C ARG A 627 15.25 -13.29 12.72
N GLN A 628 16.14 -12.98 11.78
CA GLN A 628 16.35 -13.75 10.53
C GLN A 628 16.56 -15.25 10.75
N GLU A 629 17.02 -15.67 11.93
CA GLU A 629 17.20 -17.08 12.30
C GLU A 629 15.93 -17.94 12.24
N ASN A 630 14.74 -17.32 12.23
CA ASN A 630 13.43 -18.00 12.17
C ASN A 630 12.80 -18.01 10.77
N LEU A 631 13.38 -17.31 9.81
CA LEU A 631 13.07 -17.41 8.39
C LEU A 631 14.10 -18.32 7.72
N PHE A 632 13.75 -18.93 6.57
CA PHE A 632 14.79 -19.55 5.76
C PHE A 632 15.87 -18.50 5.46
N ASP A 633 17.12 -18.82 5.77
CA ASP A 633 18.24 -17.90 5.58
C ASP A 633 18.42 -17.63 4.08
N LEU A 634 18.05 -16.42 3.64
CA LEU A 634 18.20 -16.03 2.24
C LEU A 634 19.68 -15.95 1.81
N ASN A 635 20.61 -15.88 2.78
CA ASN A 635 22.05 -15.94 2.50
C ASN A 635 22.55 -17.36 2.19
N GLU A 636 21.77 -18.39 2.56
CA GLU A 636 22.06 -19.80 2.24
C GLU A 636 21.36 -20.29 0.96
N VAL A 637 20.50 -19.46 0.36
CA VAL A 637 19.87 -19.85 -0.91
C VAL A 637 20.94 -19.92 -1.99
N SER A 638 21.16 -21.11 -2.54
CA SER A 638 22.13 -21.31 -3.62
C SER A 638 21.72 -20.45 -4.82
N THR A 639 22.50 -19.42 -5.10
CA THR A 639 22.29 -18.62 -6.30
C THR A 639 22.97 -19.29 -7.48
N SER A 640 22.35 -19.25 -8.64
CA SER A 640 22.99 -19.63 -9.90
C SER A 640 24.06 -18.63 -10.34
N LEU A 641 24.24 -17.54 -9.58
CA LEU A 641 25.19 -16.48 -9.85
C LEU A 641 26.52 -16.78 -9.19
N THR A 642 27.61 -16.58 -9.94
CA THR A 642 28.98 -16.82 -9.51
C THR A 642 29.67 -15.51 -9.13
N GLU A 643 30.87 -15.59 -8.55
CA GLU A 643 31.73 -14.43 -8.30
C GLU A 643 31.99 -13.62 -9.58
N ILE A 644 32.18 -14.30 -10.71
CA ILE A 644 32.37 -13.64 -12.01
C ILE A 644 31.12 -12.85 -12.40
N ASP A 645 29.94 -13.38 -12.15
CA ASP A 645 28.67 -12.68 -12.42
C ASP A 645 28.55 -11.43 -11.57
N LEU A 646 28.97 -11.48 -10.31
CA LEU A 646 29.01 -10.29 -9.43
C LEU A 646 29.99 -9.24 -9.96
N ILE A 647 31.20 -9.64 -10.36
CA ILE A 647 32.20 -8.72 -10.93
C ILE A 647 31.68 -8.08 -12.22
N LEU A 648 31.07 -8.86 -13.12
CA LEU A 648 30.46 -8.35 -14.36
C LEU A 648 29.29 -7.42 -14.07
N PHE A 649 28.49 -7.72 -13.04
CA PHE A 649 27.44 -6.84 -12.58
C PHE A 649 27.98 -5.48 -12.11
N LEU A 650 28.98 -5.48 -11.23
CA LEU A 650 29.65 -4.26 -10.73
C LEU A 650 30.26 -3.48 -11.89
N ASP A 651 30.94 -4.16 -12.81
CA ASP A 651 31.56 -3.52 -13.97
C ASP A 651 30.53 -2.77 -14.86
N ARG A 652 29.36 -3.33 -15.03
CA ARG A 652 28.27 -2.73 -15.80
C ARG A 652 27.63 -1.52 -15.11
N HIS A 653 27.50 -1.57 -13.77
CA HIS A 653 26.78 -0.55 -13.00
C HIS A 653 27.68 0.59 -12.49
N ILE A 654 28.99 0.43 -12.56
CA ILE A 654 29.94 1.45 -12.12
C ILE A 654 30.55 2.14 -13.34
N THR A 655 30.29 3.43 -13.48
CA THR A 655 30.87 4.24 -14.56
C THR A 655 32.21 4.81 -14.14
N ALA A 656 33.29 4.47 -14.86
CA ALA A 656 34.62 4.98 -14.64
C ALA A 656 35.32 5.23 -16.00
N LYS A 657 34.93 6.33 -16.65
CA LYS A 657 35.38 6.66 -18.04
C LYS A 657 36.88 6.97 -18.12
N ASP A 658 37.46 7.43 -17.05
CA ASP A 658 38.88 7.81 -16.88
C ASP A 658 39.79 6.62 -16.53
N VAL A 659 39.21 5.44 -16.29
CA VAL A 659 39.93 4.21 -15.95
C VAL A 659 39.84 3.21 -17.08
N ILE A 660 40.96 2.69 -17.56
CA ILE A 660 40.98 1.67 -18.60
C ILE A 660 40.36 0.37 -18.06
N GLN A 661 39.60 -0.30 -18.92
CA GLN A 661 38.79 -1.47 -18.56
C GLN A 661 39.56 -2.59 -17.82
N PRO A 662 40.79 -2.97 -18.18
CA PRO A 662 41.54 -4.00 -17.44
C PRO A 662 41.83 -3.61 -16.00
N LYS A 663 42.15 -2.33 -15.72
CA LYS A 663 42.41 -1.86 -14.37
C LYS A 663 41.16 -1.78 -13.52
N LYS A 664 40.03 -1.36 -14.12
CA LYS A 664 38.72 -1.37 -13.48
C LYS A 664 38.36 -2.79 -13.06
N GLN A 665 38.45 -3.75 -13.97
CA GLN A 665 38.16 -5.15 -13.65
C GLN A 665 39.10 -5.74 -12.60
N GLU A 666 40.40 -5.41 -12.62
CA GLU A 666 41.35 -5.82 -11.60
C GLU A 666 40.96 -5.27 -10.23
N PHE A 667 40.60 -3.98 -10.15
CA PHE A 667 40.12 -3.35 -8.92
C PHE A 667 38.86 -4.05 -8.38
N LEU A 668 37.85 -4.33 -9.24
CA LEU A 668 36.61 -4.99 -8.85
C LEU A 668 36.87 -6.41 -8.33
N ARG A 669 37.76 -7.16 -8.97
CA ARG A 669 38.16 -8.50 -8.48
C ARG A 669 38.80 -8.43 -7.10
N ARG A 670 39.72 -7.48 -6.88
CA ARG A 670 40.33 -7.28 -5.57
C ARG A 670 39.31 -6.85 -4.53
N ALA A 671 38.34 -6.01 -4.89
CA ALA A 671 37.28 -5.58 -4.00
C ALA A 671 36.41 -6.76 -3.56
N VAL A 672 35.98 -7.62 -4.48
CA VAL A 672 35.19 -8.80 -4.15
C VAL A 672 36.01 -9.79 -3.32
N ALA A 673 37.25 -10.09 -3.71
CA ALA A 673 38.15 -10.97 -2.97
C ALA A 673 38.41 -10.42 -1.54
N HIS A 674 38.60 -9.13 -1.36
CA HIS A 674 38.74 -8.52 -0.02
C HIS A 674 37.48 -8.76 0.84
N LEU A 675 36.29 -8.61 0.26
CA LEU A 675 35.03 -8.82 0.98
C LEU A 675 34.81 -10.29 1.37
N THR A 676 35.16 -11.23 0.47
CA THR A 676 34.95 -12.68 0.71
C THR A 676 36.06 -13.27 1.59
N GLU A 677 37.33 -12.99 1.30
CA GLU A 677 38.47 -13.62 1.95
C GLU A 677 38.91 -12.88 3.23
N ALA A 678 39.05 -11.56 3.17
CA ALA A 678 39.57 -10.79 4.32
C ALA A 678 38.46 -10.45 5.32
N ARG A 679 37.25 -10.17 4.85
CA ARG A 679 36.10 -9.85 5.72
C ARG A 679 35.19 -11.06 5.98
N GLY A 680 35.38 -12.17 5.29
CA GLY A 680 34.63 -13.41 5.50
C GLY A 680 33.15 -13.32 5.12
N LEU A 681 32.76 -12.36 4.25
CA LEU A 681 31.37 -12.19 3.87
C LEU A 681 30.95 -13.25 2.84
N PRO A 682 29.81 -13.95 3.03
CA PRO A 682 29.35 -14.98 2.08
C PRO A 682 29.08 -14.35 0.70
N LEU A 683 29.50 -15.05 -0.37
CA LEU A 683 29.26 -14.60 -1.74
C LEU A 683 27.76 -14.40 -2.03
N ALA A 684 26.91 -15.27 -1.50
CA ALA A 684 25.46 -15.14 -1.64
C ALA A 684 24.93 -13.81 -1.07
N ALA A 685 25.45 -13.39 0.09
CA ALA A 685 25.10 -12.10 0.70
C ALA A 685 25.61 -10.92 -0.13
N LEU A 686 26.79 -10.99 -0.72
CA LEU A 686 27.30 -9.96 -1.63
C LEU A 686 26.47 -9.86 -2.90
N ILE A 687 26.03 -10.99 -3.45
CA ILE A 687 25.14 -11.04 -4.63
C ILE A 687 23.77 -10.46 -4.29
N ARG A 688 23.24 -10.74 -3.12
CA ARG A 688 22.00 -10.18 -2.61
C ARG A 688 22.09 -8.65 -2.53
N SER A 689 23.18 -8.15 -1.97
CA SER A 689 23.44 -6.72 -1.74
C SER A 689 24.17 -6.02 -2.90
N ARG A 690 24.23 -6.64 -4.08
CA ARG A 690 25.07 -6.17 -5.21
C ARG A 690 24.82 -4.73 -5.64
N PHE A 691 23.59 -4.20 -5.50
CA PHE A 691 23.28 -2.82 -5.84
C PHE A 691 23.86 -1.83 -4.83
N ILE A 692 23.77 -2.16 -3.54
CA ILE A 692 24.39 -1.37 -2.47
C ILE A 692 25.92 -1.43 -2.60
N LEU A 693 26.43 -2.63 -2.85
CA LEU A 693 27.85 -2.85 -3.11
C LEU A 693 28.34 -2.02 -4.30
N ALA A 694 27.58 -1.97 -5.40
CA ALA A 694 27.92 -1.15 -6.55
C ALA A 694 28.01 0.35 -6.20
N ARG A 695 27.06 0.86 -5.40
CA ARG A 695 27.10 2.24 -4.89
C ARG A 695 28.29 2.50 -3.98
N ALA A 696 28.58 1.59 -3.05
CA ALA A 696 29.72 1.71 -2.16
C ALA A 696 31.06 1.70 -2.92
N VAL A 697 31.19 0.81 -3.91
CA VAL A 697 32.37 0.73 -4.78
C VAL A 697 32.50 1.98 -5.65
N ALA A 698 31.40 2.48 -6.22
CA ALA A 698 31.39 3.73 -6.99
C ALA A 698 31.84 4.92 -6.14
N ALA A 699 31.29 5.08 -4.93
CA ALA A 699 31.66 6.11 -3.99
C ALA A 699 33.16 6.00 -3.59
N LYS A 700 33.67 4.77 -3.47
CA LYS A 700 35.09 4.53 -3.20
C LYS A 700 35.99 4.99 -4.34
N ILE A 701 35.60 4.70 -5.59
CA ILE A 701 36.31 5.15 -6.79
C ILE A 701 36.30 6.68 -6.87
N ASP A 702 35.15 7.31 -6.64
CA ASP A 702 35.00 8.76 -6.66
C ASP A 702 35.83 9.41 -5.55
N GLY A 703 35.82 8.88 -4.32
CA GLY A 703 36.67 9.37 -3.24
C GLY A 703 38.16 9.19 -3.51
N ALA A 704 38.55 8.14 -4.26
CA ALA A 704 39.92 7.96 -4.72
C ALA A 704 40.32 8.99 -5.78
N ARG A 705 39.39 9.28 -6.71
CA ARG A 705 39.58 10.36 -7.72
C ARG A 705 39.72 11.71 -7.06
N ASP A 706 38.90 12.05 -6.09
CA ASP A 706 38.92 13.33 -5.41
C ASP A 706 40.26 13.52 -4.67
N LYS A 707 40.75 12.47 -4.00
CA LYS A 707 42.10 12.51 -3.36
C LYS A 707 43.20 12.68 -4.39
N ALA A 708 43.13 11.97 -5.52
CA ALA A 708 44.13 12.10 -6.57
C ALA A 708 44.09 13.50 -7.20
N ALA A 709 42.90 14.04 -7.47
CA ALA A 709 42.72 15.37 -8.00
C ALA A 709 43.21 16.45 -7.02
N LEU A 710 42.97 16.31 -5.71
CA LEU A 710 43.52 17.18 -4.67
C LEU A 710 45.07 17.14 -4.61
N ASN A 711 45.63 15.95 -4.82
CA ASN A 711 47.10 15.82 -4.96
C ASN A 711 47.61 16.52 -6.21
N GLY A 712 46.90 16.36 -7.35
CA GLY A 712 47.22 17.07 -8.59
C GLY A 712 47.11 18.58 -8.44
N LEU A 713 46.08 19.08 -7.76
CA LEU A 713 45.91 20.48 -7.43
C LEU A 713 47.11 20.96 -6.57
N SER A 714 47.49 20.21 -5.53
CA SER A 714 48.62 20.55 -4.67
C SER A 714 49.91 20.60 -5.48
N LEU A 715 50.18 19.62 -6.35
CA LEU A 715 51.34 19.61 -7.21
C LEU A 715 51.36 20.82 -8.15
N SER A 716 50.26 21.19 -8.73
CA SER A 716 50.11 22.35 -9.62
C SER A 716 50.30 23.68 -8.88
N LEU A 717 49.75 23.80 -7.66
CA LEU A 717 49.91 24.98 -6.80
C LEU A 717 51.39 25.22 -6.39
N PHE A 718 52.15 24.15 -6.16
CA PHE A 718 53.57 24.28 -5.76
C PHE A 718 54.51 24.48 -6.94
N ASN A 719 54.16 24.05 -8.14
CA ASN A 719 55.01 24.21 -9.34
C ASN A 719 54.88 25.56 -10.05
N ASN A 720 53.94 26.39 -9.66
CA ASN A 720 53.76 27.83 -9.98
C ASN A 720 53.70 28.26 -11.46
N GLU A 721 53.69 27.35 -12.43
CA GLU A 721 53.82 27.72 -13.84
C GLU A 721 52.45 27.72 -14.59
N GLU A 722 51.40 27.18 -14.00
CA GLU A 722 50.12 26.90 -14.70
C GLU A 722 48.95 27.73 -14.20
N PHE A 723 49.00 28.30 -12.99
CA PHE A 723 47.87 29.05 -12.44
C PHE A 723 48.06 30.56 -12.55
N VAL A 724 47.03 31.21 -13.03
CA VAL A 724 46.94 32.67 -12.98
C VAL A 724 46.16 33.03 -11.72
N SER A 725 46.75 33.83 -10.85
CA SER A 725 46.10 34.40 -9.69
C SER A 725 44.90 35.24 -10.16
N VAL A 726 43.70 34.93 -9.67
CA VAL A 726 42.48 35.60 -10.10
C VAL A 726 42.12 36.69 -9.06
N SER A 727 41.75 37.85 -9.56
CA SER A 727 41.21 38.92 -8.72
C SER A 727 39.85 38.58 -8.14
N MET A 728 39.44 39.33 -7.09
CA MET A 728 38.08 39.21 -6.52
C MET A 728 36.97 39.64 -7.50
N GLU A 729 37.29 40.20 -8.67
CA GLU A 729 36.35 40.52 -9.73
C GLU A 729 35.80 39.27 -10.41
N ASN A 730 36.62 38.22 -10.49
CA ASN A 730 36.25 36.92 -11.05
C ASN A 730 35.83 35.92 -9.97
N ALA A 731 35.49 36.38 -8.77
CA ALA A 731 35.09 35.52 -7.67
C ALA A 731 33.63 35.00 -7.83
N PHE A 732 33.44 33.77 -7.42
CA PHE A 732 32.06 33.23 -7.24
C PHE A 732 31.42 33.91 -6.03
N SER A 733 30.19 34.41 -6.21
CA SER A 733 29.37 34.95 -5.15
C SER A 733 28.28 33.92 -4.78
N PHE A 734 28.37 33.38 -3.59
CA PHE A 734 27.41 32.39 -3.10
C PHE A 734 26.37 33.08 -2.20
N GLY A 735 25.09 32.80 -2.46
CA GLY A 735 24.04 33.17 -1.56
C GLY A 735 24.08 32.38 -0.24
N PRO A 736 23.32 32.78 0.78
CA PRO A 736 23.35 32.15 2.10
C PRO A 736 22.94 30.68 2.13
N MET A 737 22.22 30.20 1.12
CA MET A 737 21.78 28.80 1.03
C MET A 737 22.46 28.01 -0.09
N HIS A 738 23.59 28.50 -0.60
CA HIS A 738 24.29 27.82 -1.68
C HIS A 738 25.17 26.69 -1.14
N GLU A 739 25.01 25.51 -1.73
CA GLU A 739 25.87 24.35 -1.49
C GLU A 739 26.92 24.25 -2.59
N VAL A 740 28.19 24.23 -2.23
CA VAL A 740 29.30 24.06 -3.18
C VAL A 740 29.44 22.56 -3.49
N LYS A 741 29.08 22.16 -4.69
CA LYS A 741 29.18 20.76 -5.12
C LYS A 741 30.49 20.40 -5.80
N ASP A 742 31.22 21.40 -6.31
CA ASP A 742 32.46 21.21 -7.02
C ASP A 742 33.60 21.89 -6.24
N PRO A 743 34.44 21.11 -5.53
CA PRO A 743 35.50 21.66 -4.71
C PRO A 743 36.63 22.28 -5.53
N TYR A 744 36.70 22.05 -6.87
CA TYR A 744 37.76 22.58 -7.72
C TYR A 744 37.41 23.95 -8.32
N ARG A 745 36.23 24.45 -8.08
CA ARG A 745 35.77 25.74 -8.58
C ARG A 745 35.82 26.89 -7.58
N GLY A 746 36.29 26.62 -6.36
CA GLY A 746 36.29 27.69 -5.37
C GLY A 746 37.09 27.42 -4.15
#